data_35d890e228e904c6cb6c5516629bd157
#
_entry.id   35d890e228e904c6cb6c5516629bd157
#
_cell.length_a   1.000
_cell.length_b   1.000
_cell.length_c   1.000
_cell.angle_alpha   90.00
_cell.angle_beta   90.00
_cell.angle_gamma   90.00
#
_symmetry.space_group_name_H-M   'P 1'
#
loop_
_entity.id
_entity.type
_entity.pdbx_description
1 polymer ?
#
loop_
_entity_poly.entity_id
_entity_poly.type
_entity_poly.pdbx_seq_one_letter_code
_entity_poly.pdbx_strand_id
1 'polypeptide(L)'
;MTSGQEHYWQGEWIDEAEAERRLDQLDDFARDALARPLSALTVLSACDRLATALTDPANPFTGRLTKRMREDGFAGGEVTHTLREVAAALGREALETKLMRELGAIDPGRLARFDLRREVYEAWLPLGLLVHVAPGNAPAVGALSVIEGLLGGNVNVVKTSGSRRFTHDLLAELARHDQTGRIAERIVVLGFPSSRTAWLEQLCAAADGVAAWGGEEAIAGIAALVRTGCRLVDWGPKLSFAYLTADAWSSPQVLQGIAADVCRLDQQACSSPQVVYLDTHEENEVLAFAERLAAILAESVAASQPAQPSLLESAEITNTVLVTRLEEHLGLTRVHAADDGSWHVLADLRSALRASPLHRSVWVKPLPRERIGEVLRPMRHYLQTVGMGASRTDTAVLATAVLAAGAQRVTVPGQMLSSYNGEPHDGVYALQRYCRRVDAQLDGRFATDACLDDLVGARDLLPPPVQITPKAEFERLQGDVSRAEVFFRSGGSSGAPKLSAFTWDDYHEHMRWGAEGVLAAGFDPCGDRAMNLFFGGQLYGGFLSFFSVLEQLRAVQLPMAAQDDHAMVARAIVEHEVDTLFGMPNYLLRVFTEGEKELRRDGRVRKIFYGGEHFPQRQQVWLRREFGVEVIRSAAYGSVDAGPLGYQCSHSPARAHHLFSGLQTLEILDMEEDRPAAAGETGRLVFTAHTRRGQRLDRYEIGDLGRWMEGDCPCGRRTPRFELLGRFGDIFRSGSHFLNYRRFVSVAEEALDHHGAVQVLLDEDAGSERLTLRLEGDAGEQDAEVAKIFLDRYPQLSDAVVRDGLLRFDVEHARHDSFERTEASGKLLAVVDRRERNL
;
A
#
# COMPACT_ATOMS: atom_id res chain seq x y z
N MET A 1 25.66 21.94 -15.82
CA MET A 1 26.40 21.53 -14.61
C MET A 1 27.85 21.92 -14.81
N THR A 2 28.41 22.69 -13.90
CA THR A 2 29.81 23.08 -13.90
C THR A 2 30.68 21.84 -13.64
N SER A 3 31.82 21.70 -14.34
CA SER A 3 32.82 20.64 -14.12
C SER A 3 33.30 20.73 -12.68
N GLY A 4 32.95 19.73 -11.83
CA GLY A 4 33.42 19.69 -10.44
C GLY A 4 32.32 19.26 -9.42
N GLN A 5 31.05 19.11 -9.80
CA GLN A 5 30.00 18.63 -8.92
C GLN A 5 29.81 17.12 -9.09
N GLU A 6 30.43 16.32 -8.22
CA GLU A 6 30.51 14.86 -8.36
C GLU A 6 29.64 14.10 -7.37
N HIS A 7 29.14 14.77 -6.30
CA HIS A 7 28.40 14.16 -5.23
C HIS A 7 27.01 14.81 -5.08
N TYR A 8 26.06 14.04 -4.56
CA TYR A 8 24.72 14.53 -4.23
C TYR A 8 24.50 14.42 -2.71
N TRP A 9 24.14 15.53 -2.07
CA TRP A 9 23.98 15.61 -0.62
C TRP A 9 22.72 16.41 -0.25
N GLN A 10 21.74 15.75 0.31
CA GLN A 10 20.49 16.40 0.81
C GLN A 10 19.79 17.33 -0.20
N GLY A 11 19.70 16.94 -1.45
CA GLY A 11 19.07 17.78 -2.48
C GLY A 11 20.03 18.67 -3.26
N GLU A 12 21.30 18.79 -2.84
CA GLU A 12 22.32 19.63 -3.45
C GLU A 12 23.38 18.82 -4.18
N TRP A 13 23.87 19.35 -5.28
CA TRP A 13 25.07 18.85 -5.95
C TRP A 13 26.30 19.56 -5.41
N ILE A 14 27.26 18.83 -4.88
CA ILE A 14 28.47 19.36 -4.24
C ILE A 14 29.74 18.81 -4.88
N ASP A 15 30.83 19.52 -4.67
CA ASP A 15 32.15 19.07 -5.06
C ASP A 15 32.84 18.21 -3.98
N GLU A 16 34.01 17.66 -4.31
CA GLU A 16 34.79 16.79 -3.43
C GLU A 16 35.19 17.48 -2.12
N ALA A 17 35.60 18.74 -2.19
CA ALA A 17 36.08 19.48 -1.01
C ALA A 17 34.92 19.76 0.00
N GLU A 18 33.73 20.02 -0.52
CA GLU A 18 32.53 20.17 0.30
C GLU A 18 32.09 18.82 0.88
N ALA A 19 32.15 17.74 0.10
CA ALA A 19 31.84 16.39 0.58
C ALA A 19 32.78 16.00 1.73
N GLU A 20 34.07 16.24 1.63
CA GLU A 20 35.05 15.96 2.68
C GLU A 20 34.77 16.73 3.96
N ARG A 21 34.37 17.99 3.90
CA ARG A 21 33.95 18.77 5.08
C ARG A 21 32.67 18.23 5.74
N ARG A 22 31.70 17.79 4.93
CA ARG A 22 30.43 17.27 5.44
C ARG A 22 30.54 15.86 6.03
N LEU A 23 31.52 15.07 5.62
CA LEU A 23 31.78 13.75 6.19
C LEU A 23 32.07 13.80 7.71
N ASP A 24 32.71 14.86 8.20
CA ASP A 24 32.96 15.04 9.64
C ASP A 24 31.66 15.32 10.46
N GLN A 25 30.54 15.62 9.79
CA GLN A 25 29.25 15.98 10.39
C GLN A 25 28.17 14.91 10.17
N LEU A 26 28.55 13.68 9.81
CA LEU A 26 27.59 12.60 9.50
C LEU A 26 26.65 12.27 10.66
N ASP A 27 27.14 12.26 11.89
CA ASP A 27 26.32 11.99 13.09
C ASP A 27 25.28 13.08 13.35
N ASP A 28 25.65 14.36 13.17
CA ASP A 28 24.74 15.49 13.30
C ASP A 28 23.68 15.47 12.20
N PHE A 29 24.10 15.23 10.98
CA PHE A 29 23.23 15.04 9.83
C PHE A 29 22.19 13.93 10.05
N ALA A 30 22.63 12.76 10.50
CA ALA A 30 21.76 11.63 10.76
C ALA A 30 20.77 11.93 11.89
N ARG A 31 21.24 12.51 13.00
CA ARG A 31 20.39 12.89 14.14
C ARG A 31 19.29 13.87 13.71
N ASP A 32 19.63 14.92 12.98
CA ASP A 32 18.70 15.98 12.58
C ASP A 32 17.64 15.45 11.59
N ALA A 33 18.02 14.59 10.67
CA ALA A 33 17.11 13.94 9.74
C ALA A 33 16.19 12.95 10.45
N LEU A 34 16.72 12.12 11.36
CA LEU A 34 15.94 11.11 12.12
C LEU A 34 14.97 11.74 13.11
N ALA A 35 15.25 12.95 13.62
CA ALA A 35 14.32 13.69 14.49
C ALA A 35 12.99 14.03 13.82
N ARG A 36 12.92 13.95 12.49
CA ARG A 36 11.72 14.19 11.67
C ARG A 36 11.34 12.91 10.93
N PRO A 37 10.44 12.07 11.45
CA PRO A 37 10.12 10.76 10.86
C PRO A 37 9.74 10.83 9.37
N LEU A 38 10.17 9.87 8.57
CA LEU A 38 9.75 9.66 7.19
C LEU A 38 8.72 8.52 7.15
N SER A 39 7.53 8.80 6.61
CA SER A 39 6.54 7.77 6.35
C SER A 39 6.89 6.96 5.10
N ALA A 40 6.71 5.64 5.15
CA ALA A 40 6.80 4.79 3.97
C ALA A 40 5.82 5.23 2.86
N LEU A 41 4.66 5.80 3.22
CA LEU A 41 3.67 6.32 2.27
C LEU A 41 4.21 7.48 1.42
N THR A 42 5.07 8.33 1.99
CA THR A 42 5.76 9.40 1.24
C THR A 42 6.71 8.80 0.21
N VAL A 43 7.48 7.79 0.61
CA VAL A 43 8.42 7.08 -0.29
C VAL A 43 7.65 6.37 -1.40
N LEU A 44 6.57 5.65 -1.08
CA LEU A 44 5.70 4.98 -2.05
C LEU A 44 5.16 5.96 -3.10
N SER A 45 4.68 7.13 -2.66
CA SER A 45 4.13 8.15 -3.57
C SER A 45 5.18 8.74 -4.49
N ALA A 46 6.40 9.00 -4.00
CA ALA A 46 7.50 9.50 -4.80
C ALA A 46 8.02 8.45 -5.80
N CYS A 47 8.14 7.19 -5.38
CA CYS A 47 8.55 6.07 -6.24
C CYS A 47 7.54 5.82 -7.37
N ASP A 48 6.25 5.84 -7.09
CA ASP A 48 5.19 5.64 -8.10
C ASP A 48 5.22 6.73 -9.19
N ARG A 49 5.44 7.99 -8.80
CA ARG A 49 5.65 9.10 -9.76
C ARG A 49 6.92 8.92 -10.58
N LEU A 50 8.01 8.49 -9.96
CA LEU A 50 9.26 8.21 -10.66
C LEU A 50 9.09 7.02 -11.63
N ALA A 51 8.42 5.95 -11.22
CA ALA A 51 8.10 4.81 -12.08
C ALA A 51 7.30 5.24 -13.33
N THR A 52 6.29 6.07 -13.13
CA THR A 52 5.50 6.65 -14.23
C THR A 52 6.39 7.48 -15.17
N ALA A 53 7.28 8.32 -14.63
CA ALA A 53 8.21 9.11 -15.44
C ALA A 53 9.15 8.23 -16.26
N LEU A 54 9.67 7.13 -15.68
CA LEU A 54 10.59 6.20 -16.36
C LEU A 54 9.92 5.41 -17.49
N THR A 55 8.63 5.19 -17.43
CA THR A 55 7.86 4.48 -18.47
C THR A 55 7.40 5.40 -19.60
N ASP A 56 7.45 6.73 -19.43
CA ASP A 56 7.10 7.71 -20.46
C ASP A 56 8.32 8.10 -21.29
N PRO A 57 8.42 7.69 -22.57
CA PRO A 57 9.52 8.06 -23.44
C PRO A 57 9.62 9.56 -23.73
N ALA A 58 8.51 10.30 -23.58
CA ALA A 58 8.46 11.75 -23.80
C ALA A 58 8.95 12.54 -22.57
N ASN A 59 9.12 11.88 -21.43
CA ASN A 59 9.57 12.52 -20.20
C ASN A 59 11.02 13.01 -20.35
N PRO A 60 11.31 14.31 -20.09
CA PRO A 60 12.65 14.86 -20.24
C PRO A 60 13.71 14.19 -19.36
N PHE A 61 13.34 13.69 -18.17
CA PHE A 61 14.26 12.96 -17.29
C PHE A 61 14.68 11.63 -17.93
N THR A 62 13.72 10.82 -18.39
CA THR A 62 13.96 9.54 -19.04
C THR A 62 14.83 9.68 -20.27
N GLY A 63 14.59 10.73 -21.07
CA GLY A 63 15.46 11.07 -22.22
C GLY A 63 16.90 11.37 -21.82
N ARG A 64 17.10 12.16 -20.77
CA ARG A 64 18.47 12.47 -20.25
C ARG A 64 19.18 11.22 -19.70
N LEU A 65 18.45 10.41 -18.91
CA LEU A 65 19.00 9.19 -18.31
C LEU A 65 19.38 8.17 -19.37
N THR A 66 18.51 7.96 -20.37
CA THR A 66 18.79 7.08 -21.53
C THR A 66 20.04 7.51 -22.28
N LYS A 67 20.18 8.81 -22.57
CA LYS A 67 21.37 9.34 -23.25
C LYS A 67 22.63 9.05 -22.45
N ARG A 68 22.62 9.32 -21.15
CA ARG A 68 23.75 9.12 -20.25
C ARG A 68 24.16 7.65 -20.14
N MET A 69 23.19 6.73 -19.99
CA MET A 69 23.51 5.30 -19.95
C MET A 69 24.20 4.82 -21.25
N ARG A 70 23.79 5.35 -22.39
CA ARG A 70 24.48 5.06 -23.66
C ARG A 70 25.91 5.64 -23.70
N GLU A 71 26.10 6.83 -23.17
CA GLU A 71 27.44 7.44 -23.01
C GLU A 71 28.32 6.62 -22.04
N ASP A 72 27.72 5.99 -21.02
CA ASP A 72 28.37 5.06 -20.08
C ASP A 72 28.63 3.66 -20.69
N GLY A 73 28.29 3.44 -21.96
CA GLY A 73 28.59 2.24 -22.73
C GLY A 73 27.51 1.16 -22.74
N PHE A 74 26.32 1.42 -22.21
CA PHE A 74 25.20 0.44 -22.24
C PHE A 74 24.59 0.36 -23.64
N ALA A 75 24.27 -0.88 -24.10
CA ALA A 75 23.58 -1.10 -25.36
C ALA A 75 22.13 -0.59 -25.30
N GLY A 76 21.57 -0.15 -26.42
CA GLY A 76 20.22 0.45 -26.44
C GLY A 76 19.12 -0.48 -25.94
N GLY A 77 19.21 -1.77 -26.20
CA GLY A 77 18.29 -2.79 -25.69
C GLY A 77 18.39 -2.96 -24.17
N GLU A 78 19.61 -2.95 -23.65
CA GLU A 78 19.91 -3.05 -22.22
C GLU A 78 19.40 -1.84 -21.44
N VAL A 79 19.58 -0.62 -21.97
CA VAL A 79 19.03 0.60 -21.38
C VAL A 79 17.53 0.52 -21.23
N THR A 80 16.83 0.14 -22.30
CA THR A 80 15.36 0.03 -22.27
C THR A 80 14.90 -1.05 -21.29
N HIS A 81 15.61 -2.16 -21.22
CA HIS A 81 15.31 -3.23 -20.27
C HIS A 81 15.51 -2.77 -18.83
N THR A 82 16.67 -2.19 -18.50
CA THR A 82 17.00 -1.70 -17.15
C THR A 82 15.99 -0.66 -16.67
N LEU A 83 15.62 0.32 -17.50
CA LEU A 83 14.63 1.34 -17.12
C LEU A 83 13.26 0.74 -16.86
N ARG A 84 12.84 -0.27 -17.63
CA ARG A 84 11.59 -0.98 -17.43
C ARG A 84 11.59 -1.81 -16.13
N GLU A 85 12.67 -2.53 -15.86
CA GLU A 85 12.82 -3.30 -14.61
C GLU A 85 12.83 -2.40 -13.37
N VAL A 86 13.58 -1.28 -13.44
CA VAL A 86 13.59 -0.29 -12.36
C VAL A 86 12.20 0.32 -12.17
N ALA A 87 11.50 0.71 -13.23
CA ALA A 87 10.14 1.23 -13.13
C ALA A 87 9.17 0.20 -12.52
N ALA A 88 9.26 -1.06 -12.92
CA ALA A 88 8.45 -2.14 -12.36
C ALA A 88 8.73 -2.34 -10.85
N ALA A 89 10.00 -2.30 -10.44
CA ALA A 89 10.39 -2.43 -9.03
C ALA A 89 9.95 -1.24 -8.17
N LEU A 90 9.85 -0.03 -8.75
CA LEU A 90 9.43 1.20 -8.09
C LEU A 90 7.91 1.40 -8.09
N GLY A 91 7.19 0.65 -8.90
CA GLY A 91 5.73 0.73 -8.96
C GLY A 91 5.12 0.52 -7.57
N ARG A 92 4.11 1.32 -7.27
CA ARG A 92 3.47 1.33 -5.94
C ARG A 92 3.09 -0.06 -5.45
N GLU A 93 2.44 -0.86 -6.30
CA GLU A 93 2.00 -2.22 -5.96
C GLU A 93 3.17 -3.14 -5.60
N ALA A 94 4.28 -3.04 -6.33
CA ALA A 94 5.47 -3.85 -6.05
C ALA A 94 6.05 -3.55 -4.67
N LEU A 95 6.16 -2.25 -4.32
CA LEU A 95 6.69 -1.81 -3.04
C LEU A 95 5.71 -2.07 -1.88
N GLU A 96 4.40 -1.90 -2.08
CA GLU A 96 3.40 -2.26 -1.07
C GLU A 96 3.40 -3.76 -0.79
N THR A 97 3.47 -4.60 -1.84
CA THR A 97 3.60 -6.05 -1.70
C THR A 97 4.87 -6.41 -0.93
N LYS A 98 5.98 -5.75 -1.21
CA LYS A 98 7.24 -5.93 -0.49
C LYS A 98 7.11 -5.56 0.99
N LEU A 99 6.55 -4.40 1.31
CA LEU A 99 6.32 -3.96 2.70
C LEU A 99 5.42 -4.92 3.47
N MET A 100 4.31 -5.33 2.87
CA MET A 100 3.38 -6.27 3.51
C MET A 100 4.02 -7.64 3.76
N ARG A 101 4.77 -8.17 2.80
CA ARG A 101 5.43 -9.49 2.97
C ARG A 101 6.58 -9.45 3.96
N GLU A 102 7.38 -8.40 3.93
CA GLU A 102 8.60 -8.33 4.73
C GLU A 102 8.37 -7.75 6.13
N LEU A 103 7.50 -6.76 6.29
CA LEU A 103 7.29 -6.04 7.54
C LEU A 103 5.87 -6.15 8.10
N GLY A 104 4.93 -6.69 7.32
CA GLY A 104 3.56 -6.94 7.75
C GLY A 104 2.65 -5.70 7.77
N ALA A 105 3.11 -4.56 7.23
CA ALA A 105 2.34 -3.33 7.15
C ALA A 105 2.83 -2.45 5.99
N ILE A 106 1.94 -1.69 5.37
CA ILE A 106 2.29 -0.72 4.32
C ILE A 106 3.03 0.48 4.91
N ASP A 107 2.69 0.86 6.14
CA ASP A 107 3.37 1.90 6.91
C ASP A 107 3.94 1.32 8.22
N PRO A 108 5.06 0.61 8.12
CA PRO A 108 5.60 -0.21 9.21
C PRO A 108 6.18 0.62 10.36
N GLY A 109 6.50 1.91 10.13
CA GLY A 109 7.00 2.83 11.16
C GLY A 109 5.92 3.31 12.14
N ARG A 110 4.65 3.00 11.88
CA ARG A 110 3.53 3.35 12.74
C ARG A 110 3.54 2.49 14.00
N LEU A 111 3.64 3.11 15.18
CA LEU A 111 3.63 2.42 16.46
C LEU A 111 2.20 2.04 16.85
N ALA A 112 1.76 0.87 16.39
CA ALA A 112 0.37 0.42 16.45
C ALA A 112 0.22 -0.96 17.10
N ARG A 113 -0.97 -1.24 17.62
CA ARG A 113 -1.31 -2.56 18.18
C ARG A 113 -1.46 -3.59 17.07
N PHE A 114 -0.79 -4.72 17.22
CA PHE A 114 -1.02 -5.88 16.38
C PHE A 114 -2.30 -6.64 16.78
N ASP A 115 -2.54 -6.76 18.09
CA ASP A 115 -3.77 -7.33 18.68
C ASP A 115 -4.47 -6.23 19.49
N LEU A 116 -5.63 -5.74 19.03
CA LEU A 116 -6.37 -4.66 19.66
C LEU A 116 -6.93 -5.01 21.06
N ARG A 117 -6.86 -6.28 21.47
CA ARG A 117 -7.19 -6.71 22.85
C ARG A 117 -6.03 -6.55 23.84
N ARG A 118 -4.83 -6.18 23.36
CA ARG A 118 -3.62 -6.01 24.17
C ARG A 118 -3.07 -4.61 24.01
N GLU A 119 -2.64 -3.98 25.08
CA GLU A 119 -2.02 -2.66 25.08
C GLU A 119 -0.51 -2.75 24.80
N VAL A 120 -0.14 -3.51 23.76
CA VAL A 120 1.24 -3.63 23.27
C VAL A 120 1.30 -3.05 21.88
N TYR A 121 2.09 -2.02 21.70
CA TYR A 121 2.33 -1.31 20.45
C TYR A 121 3.66 -1.77 19.88
N GLU A 122 3.69 -2.02 18.57
CA GLU A 122 4.89 -2.46 17.88
C GLU A 122 5.09 -1.64 16.61
N ALA A 123 6.37 -1.45 16.22
CA ALA A 123 6.74 -0.82 14.95
C ALA A 123 8.04 -1.37 14.42
N TRP A 124 8.28 -1.15 13.14
CA TRP A 124 9.58 -1.27 12.53
C TRP A 124 10.20 0.12 12.41
N LEU A 125 11.26 0.38 13.16
CA LEU A 125 11.97 1.66 13.13
C LEU A 125 13.28 1.53 12.34
N PRO A 126 13.81 2.63 11.79
CA PRO A 126 15.10 2.63 11.11
C PRO A 126 16.22 2.14 12.03
N LEU A 127 17.26 1.57 11.43
CA LEU A 127 18.54 1.39 12.12
C LEU A 127 19.11 2.74 12.54
N GLY A 128 19.11 3.69 11.62
CA GLY A 128 19.66 5.01 11.75
C GLY A 128 20.35 5.46 10.47
N LEU A 129 21.68 5.68 10.52
CA LEU A 129 22.51 5.93 9.36
C LEU A 129 22.89 4.60 8.69
N LEU A 130 22.37 4.39 7.47
CA LEU A 130 22.63 3.20 6.66
C LEU A 130 23.58 3.54 5.52
N VAL A 131 24.74 2.89 5.53
CA VAL A 131 25.75 3.05 4.47
C VAL A 131 25.62 1.91 3.47
N HIS A 132 25.50 2.23 2.18
CA HIS A 132 25.42 1.26 1.08
C HIS A 132 26.71 1.30 0.27
N VAL A 133 27.43 0.20 0.21
CA VAL A 133 28.60 0.03 -0.66
C VAL A 133 28.14 -0.70 -1.92
N ALA A 134 27.74 0.06 -2.94
CA ALA A 134 27.13 -0.47 -4.16
C ALA A 134 28.13 -1.16 -5.09
N PRO A 135 27.72 -2.20 -5.83
CA PRO A 135 28.57 -2.88 -6.81
C PRO A 135 28.81 -1.99 -8.03
N GLY A 136 29.99 -2.09 -8.64
CA GLY A 136 30.38 -1.26 -9.80
C GLY A 136 29.71 -1.70 -11.11
N ASN A 137 29.32 -2.95 -11.24
CA ASN A 137 28.75 -3.55 -12.45
C ASN A 137 27.22 -3.47 -12.55
N ALA A 138 26.51 -3.20 -11.45
CA ALA A 138 25.06 -3.16 -11.39
C ALA A 138 24.54 -1.82 -10.82
N PRO A 139 24.48 -0.75 -11.62
CA PRO A 139 24.20 0.61 -11.14
C PRO A 139 22.82 0.78 -10.51
N ALA A 140 21.82 0.01 -10.93
CA ALA A 140 20.47 0.06 -10.36
C ALA A 140 20.42 -0.46 -8.91
N VAL A 141 21.27 -1.41 -8.54
CA VAL A 141 21.28 -2.04 -7.21
C VAL A 141 21.51 -1.01 -6.11
N GLY A 142 22.45 -0.08 -6.29
CA GLY A 142 22.71 0.97 -5.30
C GLY A 142 21.49 1.87 -5.06
N ALA A 143 20.79 2.24 -6.12
CA ALA A 143 19.58 3.07 -6.01
C ALA A 143 18.42 2.32 -5.34
N LEU A 144 18.17 1.08 -5.74
CA LEU A 144 17.10 0.24 -5.16
C LEU A 144 17.36 -0.03 -3.68
N SER A 145 18.61 -0.28 -3.29
CA SER A 145 18.98 -0.47 -1.89
C SER A 145 18.73 0.79 -1.03
N VAL A 146 19.03 1.98 -1.55
CA VAL A 146 18.69 3.26 -0.88
C VAL A 146 17.19 3.41 -0.73
N ILE A 147 16.40 3.05 -1.74
CA ILE A 147 14.95 3.10 -1.69
C ILE A 147 14.40 2.15 -0.61
N GLU A 148 14.95 0.94 -0.50
CA GLU A 148 14.63 0.02 0.60
C GLU A 148 15.00 0.63 1.96
N GLY A 149 16.15 1.28 2.07
CA GLY A 149 16.55 2.01 3.27
C GLY A 149 15.58 3.15 3.63
N LEU A 150 15.07 3.90 2.63
CA LEU A 150 14.08 4.96 2.79
C LEU A 150 12.71 4.41 3.23
N LEU A 151 12.29 3.26 2.69
CA LEU A 151 11.05 2.57 3.12
C LEU A 151 11.12 2.17 4.60
N GLY A 152 12.30 1.85 5.11
CA GLY A 152 12.57 1.63 6.54
C GLY A 152 12.75 2.92 7.34
N GLY A 153 12.71 4.10 6.71
CA GLY A 153 12.89 5.40 7.37
C GLY A 153 14.34 5.79 7.66
N ASN A 154 15.34 5.06 7.16
CA ASN A 154 16.77 5.33 7.38
C ASN A 154 17.25 6.62 6.70
N VAL A 155 18.32 7.15 7.22
CA VAL A 155 19.21 8.07 6.51
C VAL A 155 20.20 7.23 5.72
N ASN A 156 20.38 7.51 4.43
CA ASN A 156 21.09 6.62 3.52
C ASN A 156 22.28 7.33 2.89
N VAL A 157 23.45 6.75 3.00
CA VAL A 157 24.66 7.17 2.30
C VAL A 157 25.08 6.05 1.35
N VAL A 158 25.05 6.29 0.05
CA VAL A 158 25.50 5.29 -0.92
C VAL A 158 26.83 5.68 -1.55
N LYS A 159 27.79 4.77 -1.43
CA LYS A 159 29.06 4.83 -2.13
C LYS A 159 28.96 4.13 -3.47
N THR A 160 29.27 4.84 -4.55
CA THR A 160 29.39 4.31 -5.92
C THR A 160 30.86 4.33 -6.39
N SER A 161 31.14 3.69 -7.53
CA SER A 161 32.51 3.65 -8.10
C SER A 161 32.99 5.00 -8.67
N GLY A 162 32.16 6.01 -8.74
CA GLY A 162 32.52 7.37 -9.20
C GLY A 162 32.45 7.60 -10.70
N SER A 163 32.47 6.56 -11.54
CA SER A 163 32.50 6.73 -13.01
C SER A 163 31.10 6.79 -13.64
N ARG A 164 30.09 6.22 -13.01
CA ARG A 164 28.71 6.13 -13.52
C ARG A 164 27.73 6.88 -12.62
N ARG A 165 26.84 7.68 -13.23
CA ARG A 165 25.94 8.59 -12.50
C ARG A 165 24.49 8.12 -12.41
N PHE A 166 24.18 6.92 -12.86
CA PHE A 166 22.81 6.39 -12.84
C PHE A 166 22.17 6.49 -11.44
N THR A 167 22.84 5.99 -10.40
CA THR A 167 22.36 6.05 -9.01
C THR A 167 22.13 7.49 -8.54
N HIS A 168 23.05 8.40 -8.85
CA HIS A 168 22.95 9.82 -8.47
C HIS A 168 21.74 10.47 -9.12
N ASP A 169 21.58 10.31 -10.44
CA ASP A 169 20.52 10.96 -11.20
C ASP A 169 19.13 10.40 -10.81
N LEU A 170 19.02 9.09 -10.58
CA LEU A 170 17.77 8.44 -10.19
C LEU A 170 17.32 8.88 -8.79
N LEU A 171 18.22 8.91 -7.81
CA LEU A 171 17.91 9.32 -6.44
C LEU A 171 17.65 10.83 -6.33
N ALA A 172 18.36 11.65 -7.10
CA ALA A 172 18.09 13.08 -7.17
C ALA A 172 16.69 13.36 -7.77
N GLU A 173 16.28 12.59 -8.78
CA GLU A 173 14.93 12.72 -9.34
C GLU A 173 13.86 12.21 -8.39
N LEU A 174 14.10 11.09 -7.69
CA LEU A 174 13.20 10.60 -6.64
C LEU A 174 12.92 11.69 -5.59
N ALA A 175 13.98 12.36 -5.12
CA ALA A 175 13.87 13.44 -4.13
C ALA A 175 13.01 14.61 -4.63
N ARG A 176 13.02 14.91 -5.94
CA ARG A 176 12.17 15.96 -6.54
C ARG A 176 10.68 15.60 -6.56
N HIS A 177 10.36 14.32 -6.57
CA HIS A 177 8.96 13.87 -6.51
C HIS A 177 8.37 13.95 -5.10
N ASP A 178 9.18 14.21 -4.08
CA ASP A 178 8.73 14.46 -2.71
C ASP A 178 8.65 15.96 -2.43
N GLN A 179 7.43 16.51 -2.36
CA GLN A 179 7.20 17.91 -2.06
C GLN A 179 7.42 18.26 -0.58
N THR A 180 7.51 17.26 0.31
CA THR A 180 7.80 17.49 1.74
C THR A 180 9.29 17.75 1.99
N GLY A 181 10.17 17.38 1.06
CA GLY A 181 11.62 17.47 1.18
C GLY A 181 12.26 16.40 2.08
N ARG A 182 11.45 15.55 2.71
CA ARG A 182 11.92 14.53 3.67
C ARG A 182 12.82 13.46 3.04
N ILE A 183 12.55 13.10 1.78
CA ILE A 183 13.38 12.14 1.05
C ILE A 183 14.76 12.75 0.74
N ALA A 184 14.79 14.01 0.27
CA ALA A 184 16.04 14.70 -0.01
C ALA A 184 16.95 14.77 1.22
N GLU A 185 16.38 15.09 2.39
CA GLU A 185 17.09 15.14 3.68
C GLU A 185 17.74 13.83 4.10
N ARG A 186 17.42 12.69 3.47
CA ARG A 186 17.88 11.34 3.84
C ARG A 186 18.73 10.66 2.77
N ILE A 187 19.16 11.38 1.77
CA ILE A 187 19.95 10.82 0.68
C ILE A 187 21.29 11.55 0.55
N VAL A 188 22.36 10.75 0.60
CA VAL A 188 23.72 11.16 0.22
C VAL A 188 24.26 10.16 -0.78
N VAL A 189 24.75 10.62 -1.94
CA VAL A 189 25.38 9.77 -2.96
C VAL A 189 26.81 10.26 -3.19
N LEU A 190 27.77 9.40 -2.84
CA LEU A 190 29.21 9.68 -2.95
C LEU A 190 29.85 8.81 -4.03
N GLY A 191 30.40 9.46 -5.05
CA GLY A 191 31.14 8.79 -6.12
C GLY A 191 32.64 8.84 -5.84
N PHE A 192 33.24 7.72 -5.39
CA PHE A 192 34.70 7.66 -5.19
C PHE A 192 35.24 6.23 -5.31
N PRO A 193 36.56 6.07 -5.68
CA PRO A 193 37.14 4.76 -5.81
C PRO A 193 37.37 4.08 -4.45
N SER A 194 37.32 2.75 -4.41
CA SER A 194 37.50 1.97 -3.17
C SER A 194 38.92 2.13 -2.55
N SER A 195 39.89 2.64 -3.30
CA SER A 195 41.20 2.98 -2.80
C SER A 195 41.23 4.18 -1.83
N ARG A 196 40.13 4.95 -1.77
CA ARG A 196 39.96 6.05 -0.81
C ARG A 196 39.45 5.52 0.53
N THR A 197 40.32 4.75 1.20
CA THR A 197 39.97 4.02 2.43
C THR A 197 39.57 4.94 3.58
N ALA A 198 40.13 6.15 3.69
CA ALA A 198 39.80 7.11 4.75
C ALA A 198 38.30 7.49 4.75
N TRP A 199 37.68 7.69 3.58
CA TRP A 199 36.24 7.97 3.49
C TRP A 199 35.43 6.75 3.84
N LEU A 200 35.83 5.53 3.45
CA LEU A 200 35.14 4.29 3.87
C LEU A 200 35.21 4.10 5.37
N GLU A 201 36.35 4.35 5.99
CA GLU A 201 36.53 4.28 7.45
C GLU A 201 35.61 5.27 8.17
N GLN A 202 35.52 6.53 7.71
CA GLN A 202 34.60 7.52 8.28
C GLN A 202 33.15 7.11 8.13
N LEU A 203 32.75 6.62 6.96
CA LEU A 203 31.37 6.14 6.71
C LEU A 203 31.02 4.94 7.62
N CYS A 204 31.88 3.91 7.67
CA CYS A 204 31.68 2.75 8.52
C CYS A 204 31.73 3.11 10.02
N ALA A 205 32.48 4.13 10.38
CA ALA A 205 32.60 4.63 11.74
C ALA A 205 31.35 5.33 12.23
N ALA A 206 30.60 6.03 11.38
CA ALA A 206 29.36 6.71 11.71
C ALA A 206 28.11 5.81 11.55
N ALA A 207 28.21 4.69 10.80
CA ALA A 207 27.09 3.87 10.43
C ALA A 207 26.43 3.10 11.59
N ASP A 208 25.11 3.05 11.62
CA ASP A 208 24.28 2.11 12.40
C ASP A 208 24.09 0.78 11.66
N GLY A 209 24.15 0.82 10.33
CA GLY A 209 24.13 -0.34 9.46
C GLY A 209 24.98 -0.13 8.20
N VAL A 210 25.59 -1.19 7.70
CA VAL A 210 26.35 -1.20 6.45
C VAL A 210 25.82 -2.32 5.56
N ALA A 211 25.29 -1.97 4.38
CA ALA A 211 24.90 -2.89 3.32
C ALA A 211 26.00 -2.93 2.26
N ALA A 212 26.64 -4.08 2.10
CA ALA A 212 27.79 -4.23 1.22
C ALA A 212 27.56 -5.32 0.17
N TRP A 213 27.76 -4.95 -1.11
CA TRP A 213 27.73 -5.85 -2.25
C TRP A 213 29.14 -6.05 -2.80
N GLY A 214 29.49 -7.29 -3.12
CA GLY A 214 30.76 -7.59 -3.77
C GLY A 214 31.24 -9.00 -3.58
N GLY A 215 32.44 -9.27 -4.09
CA GLY A 215 33.13 -10.53 -3.85
C GLY A 215 33.62 -10.68 -2.40
N GLU A 216 34.12 -11.86 -2.07
CA GLU A 216 34.58 -12.19 -0.70
C GLU A 216 35.57 -11.18 -0.10
N GLU A 217 36.57 -10.78 -0.89
CA GLU A 217 37.58 -9.81 -0.45
C GLU A 217 36.96 -8.44 -0.14
N ALA A 218 36.06 -7.97 -0.97
CA ALA A 218 35.39 -6.69 -0.77
C ALA A 218 34.49 -6.70 0.49
N ILE A 219 33.73 -7.78 0.69
CA ILE A 219 32.91 -7.96 1.89
C ILE A 219 33.78 -8.06 3.15
N ALA A 220 34.86 -8.86 3.11
CA ALA A 220 35.80 -8.99 4.23
C ALA A 220 36.48 -7.64 4.57
N GLY A 221 36.84 -6.86 3.55
CA GLY A 221 37.40 -5.53 3.73
C GLY A 221 36.45 -4.57 4.44
N ILE A 222 35.16 -4.56 4.04
CA ILE A 222 34.13 -3.75 4.71
C ILE A 222 33.85 -4.27 6.12
N ALA A 223 33.75 -5.59 6.31
CA ALA A 223 33.51 -6.20 7.62
C ALA A 223 34.61 -5.83 8.63
N ALA A 224 35.84 -5.66 8.20
CA ALA A 224 36.95 -5.24 9.06
C ALA A 224 36.83 -3.76 9.53
N LEU A 225 36.07 -2.92 8.83
CA LEU A 225 35.84 -1.52 9.17
C LEU A 225 34.58 -1.31 10.03
N VAL A 226 33.66 -2.27 10.01
CA VAL A 226 32.38 -2.17 10.73
C VAL A 226 32.59 -2.34 12.22
N ARG A 227 32.08 -1.38 13.02
CA ARG A 227 32.19 -1.40 14.48
C ARG A 227 31.21 -2.40 15.13
N THR A 228 31.56 -2.86 16.32
CA THR A 228 30.65 -3.63 17.19
C THR A 228 29.38 -2.80 17.44
N GLY A 229 28.21 -3.43 17.25
CA GLY A 229 26.91 -2.77 17.38
C GLY A 229 26.33 -2.26 16.05
N CYS A 230 27.15 -1.97 15.05
CA CYS A 230 26.70 -1.69 13.70
C CYS A 230 26.25 -3.00 13.01
N ARG A 231 25.12 -2.97 12.30
CA ARG A 231 24.60 -4.15 11.58
C ARG A 231 25.26 -4.28 10.22
N LEU A 232 26.06 -5.32 10.00
CA LEU A 232 26.53 -5.65 8.67
C LEU A 232 25.47 -6.47 7.91
N VAL A 233 25.13 -6.01 6.72
CA VAL A 233 24.23 -6.67 5.75
C VAL A 233 25.06 -7.01 4.52
N ASP A 234 25.54 -8.23 4.49
CA ASP A 234 26.41 -8.73 3.42
C ASP A 234 25.59 -9.35 2.28
N TRP A 235 25.88 -8.89 1.07
CA TRP A 235 25.37 -9.42 -0.19
C TRP A 235 26.55 -9.97 -0.99
N GLY A 236 27.06 -11.10 -0.51
CA GLY A 236 28.27 -11.73 -1.04
C GLY A 236 28.04 -12.54 -2.33
N PRO A 237 29.08 -13.18 -2.87
CA PRO A 237 28.99 -13.95 -4.10
C PRO A 237 28.08 -15.17 -3.92
N LYS A 238 27.33 -15.50 -4.97
CA LYS A 238 26.39 -16.64 -4.99
C LYS A 238 26.65 -17.54 -6.18
N LEU A 239 26.31 -18.80 -6.01
CA LEU A 239 26.39 -19.87 -7.00
C LEU A 239 24.99 -20.42 -7.26
N SER A 240 24.54 -20.34 -8.51
CA SER A 240 23.30 -20.94 -8.97
C SER A 240 23.61 -22.08 -9.96
N PHE A 241 22.73 -23.04 -10.02
CA PHE A 241 22.92 -24.20 -10.89
C PHE A 241 21.58 -24.75 -11.40
N ALA A 242 21.61 -25.49 -12.52
CA ALA A 242 20.49 -26.28 -12.93
C ALA A 242 20.67 -27.73 -12.46
N TYR A 243 19.58 -28.42 -12.13
CA TYR A 243 19.57 -29.85 -11.78
C TYR A 243 18.52 -30.58 -12.60
N LEU A 244 18.94 -31.58 -13.36
CA LEU A 244 18.11 -32.26 -14.37
C LEU A 244 18.05 -33.75 -14.14
N THR A 245 16.84 -34.33 -14.22
CA THR A 245 16.63 -35.78 -14.30
C THR A 245 16.59 -36.26 -15.76
N ALA A 246 16.65 -37.59 -15.97
CA ALA A 246 16.65 -38.19 -17.29
C ALA A 246 15.50 -37.77 -18.20
N ASP A 247 14.30 -37.61 -17.63
CA ASP A 247 13.11 -37.17 -18.35
C ASP A 247 13.24 -35.70 -18.85
N ALA A 248 13.95 -34.86 -18.12
CA ALA A 248 14.08 -33.44 -18.42
C ALA A 248 15.21 -33.10 -19.38
N TRP A 249 16.36 -33.71 -19.24
CA TRP A 249 17.52 -33.36 -20.07
C TRP A 249 17.41 -33.75 -21.55
N SER A 250 16.41 -34.56 -21.91
CA SER A 250 16.06 -34.87 -23.29
C SER A 250 15.16 -33.84 -23.96
N SER A 251 14.56 -32.96 -23.20
CA SER A 251 13.63 -31.92 -23.68
C SER A 251 14.36 -30.73 -24.31
N PRO A 252 14.11 -30.41 -25.60
CA PRO A 252 14.67 -29.20 -26.21
C PRO A 252 14.31 -27.92 -25.50
N GLN A 253 13.11 -27.84 -24.92
CA GLN A 253 12.65 -26.65 -24.19
C GLN A 253 13.48 -26.41 -22.92
N VAL A 254 13.88 -27.48 -22.23
CA VAL A 254 14.73 -27.37 -21.03
C VAL A 254 16.13 -26.88 -21.40
N LEU A 255 16.70 -27.42 -22.48
CA LEU A 255 18.03 -27.02 -22.95
C LEU A 255 18.02 -25.55 -23.46
N GLN A 256 16.96 -25.16 -24.21
CA GLN A 256 16.78 -23.76 -24.61
C GLN A 256 16.61 -22.82 -23.41
N GLY A 257 15.87 -23.24 -22.37
CA GLY A 257 15.73 -22.52 -21.12
C GLY A 257 17.08 -22.29 -20.44
N ILE A 258 17.92 -23.33 -20.32
CA ILE A 258 19.26 -23.21 -19.75
C ILE A 258 20.13 -22.26 -20.56
N ALA A 259 20.12 -22.39 -21.89
CA ALA A 259 20.91 -21.53 -22.78
C ALA A 259 20.45 -20.05 -22.65
N ALA A 260 19.15 -19.81 -22.54
CA ALA A 260 18.59 -18.48 -22.30
C ALA A 260 19.05 -17.90 -20.94
N ASP A 261 19.00 -18.69 -19.87
CA ASP A 261 19.45 -18.26 -18.53
C ASP A 261 20.98 -18.00 -18.50
N VAL A 262 21.78 -18.75 -19.27
CA VAL A 262 23.24 -18.53 -19.43
C VAL A 262 23.54 -17.28 -20.27
N CYS A 263 22.80 -17.06 -21.36
CA CYS A 263 23.04 -15.91 -22.23
C CYS A 263 22.56 -14.59 -21.62
N ARG A 264 21.55 -14.62 -20.79
CA ARG A 264 20.96 -13.41 -20.18
C ARG A 264 21.98 -12.75 -19.25
N LEU A 265 22.21 -11.44 -19.44
CA LEU A 265 23.20 -10.65 -18.71
C LEU A 265 24.62 -11.28 -18.77
N ASP A 266 24.95 -12.00 -19.83
CA ASP A 266 26.23 -12.69 -20.00
C ASP A 266 26.63 -13.56 -18.78
N GLN A 267 25.64 -14.21 -18.16
CA GLN A 267 25.82 -15.07 -16.97
C GLN A 267 26.30 -14.32 -15.71
N GLN A 268 26.23 -12.99 -15.67
CA GLN A 268 26.78 -12.20 -14.54
C GLN A 268 25.80 -12.03 -13.38
N ALA A 269 24.52 -12.45 -13.53
CA ALA A 269 23.58 -12.41 -12.42
C ALA A 269 23.85 -13.54 -11.41
N CYS A 270 23.65 -13.27 -10.11
CA CYS A 270 23.81 -14.28 -9.06
C CYS A 270 22.92 -15.52 -9.28
N SER A 271 21.76 -15.35 -9.93
CA SER A 271 20.82 -16.42 -10.27
C SER A 271 21.12 -17.14 -11.60
N SER A 272 22.12 -16.70 -12.38
CA SER A 272 22.52 -17.38 -13.61
C SER A 272 23.15 -18.74 -13.32
N PRO A 273 22.79 -19.81 -14.07
CA PRO A 273 23.36 -21.12 -13.82
C PRO A 273 24.84 -21.17 -14.19
N GLN A 274 25.68 -21.51 -13.24
CA GLN A 274 27.11 -21.72 -13.43
C GLN A 274 27.45 -23.18 -13.68
N VAL A 275 26.58 -24.10 -13.20
CA VAL A 275 26.70 -25.54 -13.37
C VAL A 275 25.36 -26.10 -13.78
N VAL A 276 25.38 -27.09 -14.67
CA VAL A 276 24.25 -27.97 -14.94
C VAL A 276 24.58 -29.35 -14.39
N TYR A 277 23.88 -29.78 -13.38
CA TYR A 277 23.98 -31.10 -12.80
C TYR A 277 23.00 -32.07 -13.46
N LEU A 278 23.47 -33.27 -13.76
CA LEU A 278 22.64 -34.38 -14.23
C LEU A 278 22.52 -35.44 -13.13
N ASP A 279 21.28 -35.89 -12.89
CA ASP A 279 20.98 -37.00 -11.96
C ASP A 279 21.37 -38.32 -12.53
N THR A 280 22.70 -38.58 -12.62
CA THR A 280 23.26 -39.80 -13.23
C THR A 280 24.61 -40.17 -12.63
N HIS A 281 24.94 -41.44 -12.69
CA HIS A 281 26.28 -41.99 -12.47
C HIS A 281 27.06 -42.19 -13.78
N GLU A 282 26.40 -42.10 -14.93
CA GLU A 282 26.97 -42.48 -16.22
C GLU A 282 27.71 -41.33 -16.90
N GLU A 283 29.00 -41.45 -17.04
CA GLU A 283 29.90 -40.44 -17.62
C GLU A 283 29.51 -40.11 -19.08
N ASN A 284 29.10 -41.12 -19.87
CA ASN A 284 28.71 -40.95 -21.26
C ASN A 284 27.45 -40.05 -21.40
N GLU A 285 26.53 -40.06 -20.43
CA GLU A 285 25.35 -39.19 -20.45
C GLU A 285 25.74 -37.71 -20.22
N VAL A 286 26.72 -37.47 -19.34
CA VAL A 286 27.26 -36.14 -19.11
C VAL A 286 27.89 -35.56 -20.37
N LEU A 287 28.73 -36.38 -21.06
CA LEU A 287 29.41 -35.96 -22.30
C LEU A 287 28.41 -35.72 -23.44
N ALA A 288 27.45 -36.62 -23.62
CA ALA A 288 26.41 -36.48 -24.66
C ALA A 288 25.49 -35.27 -24.40
N PHE A 289 25.16 -34.98 -23.13
CA PHE A 289 24.39 -33.78 -22.77
C PHE A 289 25.20 -32.52 -23.05
N ALA A 290 26.48 -32.47 -22.67
CA ALA A 290 27.35 -31.30 -22.91
C ALA A 290 27.46 -30.95 -24.41
N GLU A 291 27.58 -31.95 -25.28
CA GLU A 291 27.61 -31.75 -26.72
C GLU A 291 26.28 -31.14 -27.24
N ARG A 292 25.13 -31.65 -26.78
CA ARG A 292 23.81 -31.11 -27.16
C ARG A 292 23.60 -29.69 -26.63
N LEU A 293 23.98 -29.41 -25.37
CA LEU A 293 23.88 -28.07 -24.80
C LEU A 293 24.76 -27.08 -25.55
N ALA A 294 25.98 -27.50 -25.96
CA ALA A 294 26.88 -26.68 -26.77
C ALA A 294 26.26 -26.26 -28.10
N ALA A 295 25.58 -27.17 -28.80
CA ALA A 295 24.88 -26.84 -30.04
C ALA A 295 23.78 -25.78 -29.84
N ILE A 296 22.95 -25.93 -28.80
CA ILE A 296 21.88 -24.99 -28.51
C ILE A 296 22.42 -23.66 -27.99
N LEU A 297 23.49 -23.67 -27.21
CA LEU A 297 24.12 -22.46 -26.72
C LEU A 297 24.75 -21.65 -27.88
N ALA A 298 25.38 -22.34 -28.86
CA ALA A 298 25.89 -21.72 -30.08
C ALA A 298 24.80 -20.97 -30.86
N GLU A 299 23.61 -21.58 -31.03
CA GLU A 299 22.45 -20.95 -31.69
C GLU A 299 21.98 -19.72 -30.89
N SER A 300 21.89 -19.84 -29.57
CA SER A 300 21.40 -18.78 -28.68
C SER A 300 22.36 -17.57 -28.67
N VAL A 301 23.67 -17.82 -28.67
CA VAL A 301 24.71 -16.77 -28.70
C VAL A 301 24.72 -16.05 -30.05
N ALA A 302 24.51 -16.77 -31.16
CA ALA A 302 24.42 -16.15 -32.48
C ALA A 302 23.30 -15.10 -32.59
N ALA A 303 22.24 -15.22 -31.78
CA ALA A 303 21.11 -14.27 -31.70
C ALA A 303 21.38 -13.04 -30.80
N SER A 304 22.47 -13.02 -30.02
CA SER A 304 22.74 -12.00 -29.01
C SER A 304 24.23 -11.70 -28.92
N GLN A 305 24.62 -10.46 -29.23
CA GLN A 305 26.04 -10.03 -29.09
C GLN A 305 26.51 -10.11 -27.63
N PRO A 306 27.60 -10.85 -27.33
CA PRO A 306 28.15 -10.91 -25.98
C PRO A 306 28.83 -9.58 -25.59
N ALA A 307 28.77 -9.24 -24.29
CA ALA A 307 29.59 -8.18 -23.74
C ALA A 307 31.08 -8.57 -23.80
N GLN A 308 31.96 -7.59 -23.98
CA GLN A 308 33.39 -7.82 -23.97
C GLN A 308 33.89 -7.93 -22.52
N PRO A 309 34.48 -9.07 -22.11
CA PRO A 309 35.04 -9.19 -20.77
C PRO A 309 36.27 -8.29 -20.61
N SER A 310 36.52 -7.83 -19.39
CA SER A 310 37.75 -7.13 -19.03
C SER A 310 38.99 -8.02 -19.21
N LEU A 311 40.16 -7.43 -19.14
CA LEU A 311 41.44 -8.19 -19.24
C LEU A 311 41.57 -9.26 -18.14
N LEU A 312 41.10 -8.99 -16.92
CA LEU A 312 41.16 -9.93 -15.82
C LEU A 312 40.16 -11.07 -16.01
N GLU A 313 38.95 -10.77 -16.43
CA GLU A 313 37.93 -11.78 -16.75
C GLU A 313 38.37 -12.66 -17.93
N SER A 314 38.92 -12.04 -18.97
CA SER A 314 39.46 -12.77 -20.12
C SER A 314 40.61 -13.72 -19.72
N ALA A 315 41.46 -13.31 -18.78
CA ALA A 315 42.55 -14.13 -18.24
C ALA A 315 41.98 -15.31 -17.43
N GLU A 316 40.94 -15.08 -16.62
CA GLU A 316 40.29 -16.14 -15.85
C GLU A 316 39.59 -17.16 -16.74
N ILE A 317 38.82 -16.71 -17.76
CA ILE A 317 38.21 -17.56 -18.77
C ILE A 317 39.27 -18.43 -19.45
N THR A 318 40.31 -17.78 -19.96
CA THR A 318 41.41 -18.46 -20.66
C THR A 318 42.07 -19.52 -19.79
N ASN A 319 42.40 -19.14 -18.53
CA ASN A 319 43.02 -20.08 -17.58
C ASN A 319 42.13 -21.28 -17.30
N THR A 320 40.84 -21.03 -17.05
CA THR A 320 39.85 -22.10 -16.77
C THR A 320 39.74 -23.06 -17.98
N VAL A 321 39.62 -22.54 -19.17
CA VAL A 321 39.52 -23.36 -20.39
C VAL A 321 40.82 -24.14 -20.65
N LEU A 322 41.98 -23.54 -20.48
CA LEU A 322 43.27 -24.22 -20.66
C LEU A 322 43.48 -25.35 -19.66
N VAL A 323 43.16 -25.12 -18.37
CA VAL A 323 43.25 -26.18 -17.35
C VAL A 323 42.29 -27.31 -17.67
N THR A 324 41.09 -27.00 -18.10
CA THR A 324 40.08 -28.02 -18.49
C THR A 324 40.53 -28.84 -19.68
N ARG A 325 41.15 -28.22 -20.70
CA ARG A 325 41.75 -28.90 -21.85
C ARG A 325 42.93 -29.82 -21.46
N LEU A 326 43.73 -29.40 -20.48
CA LEU A 326 44.81 -30.27 -19.96
C LEU A 326 44.22 -31.51 -19.24
N GLU A 327 43.13 -31.35 -18.50
CA GLU A 327 42.45 -32.45 -17.83
C GLU A 327 41.70 -33.42 -18.79
N GLU A 328 41.45 -33.03 -20.07
CA GLU A 328 40.92 -33.91 -21.10
C GLU A 328 41.91 -35.06 -21.39
N HIS A 329 43.20 -34.82 -21.35
CA HIS A 329 44.20 -35.86 -21.53
C HIS A 329 44.21 -36.91 -20.44
N LEU A 330 43.57 -36.59 -19.28
CA LEU A 330 43.37 -37.50 -18.17
C LEU A 330 42.00 -38.21 -18.24
N GLY A 331 41.21 -37.91 -19.26
CA GLY A 331 39.86 -38.43 -19.40
C GLY A 331 38.84 -37.88 -18.40
N LEU A 332 39.17 -36.78 -17.67
CA LEU A 332 38.31 -36.22 -16.61
C LEU A 332 37.36 -35.15 -17.10
N THR A 333 37.66 -34.51 -18.22
CA THR A 333 36.90 -33.38 -18.74
C THR A 333 36.75 -33.39 -20.25
N ARG A 334 35.84 -32.54 -20.77
CA ARG A 334 35.68 -32.25 -22.19
C ARG A 334 35.28 -30.80 -22.38
N VAL A 335 35.91 -30.10 -23.36
CA VAL A 335 35.60 -28.71 -23.69
C VAL A 335 34.90 -28.61 -25.03
N HIS A 336 33.73 -27.93 -25.04
CA HIS A 336 33.09 -27.45 -26.25
C HIS A 336 33.10 -25.89 -26.16
N ALA A 337 33.56 -25.22 -27.22
CA ALA A 337 33.70 -23.79 -27.23
C ALA A 337 33.54 -23.21 -28.64
N ALA A 338 33.15 -21.96 -28.75
CA ALA A 338 33.22 -21.22 -29.99
C ALA A 338 34.66 -20.90 -30.37
N ASP A 339 34.96 -20.83 -31.68
CA ASP A 339 36.29 -20.45 -32.18
C ASP A 339 36.74 -19.06 -31.74
N ASP A 340 35.79 -18.14 -31.57
CA ASP A 340 36.00 -16.77 -31.10
C ASP A 340 35.99 -16.63 -29.56
N GLY A 341 35.76 -17.72 -28.83
CA GLY A 341 35.69 -17.73 -27.37
C GLY A 341 34.43 -17.08 -26.79
N SER A 342 33.38 -16.87 -27.57
CA SER A 342 32.12 -16.21 -27.13
C SER A 342 31.25 -17.05 -26.19
N TRP A 343 31.49 -18.37 -26.11
CA TRP A 343 30.84 -19.28 -25.16
C TRP A 343 31.67 -20.56 -24.94
N HIS A 344 31.43 -21.20 -23.76
CA HIS A 344 32.07 -22.47 -23.39
C HIS A 344 31.12 -23.38 -22.66
N VAL A 345 31.10 -24.67 -23.01
CA VAL A 345 30.48 -25.76 -22.24
C VAL A 345 31.59 -26.70 -21.78
N LEU A 346 31.77 -26.76 -20.46
CA LEU A 346 32.87 -27.46 -19.80
C LEU A 346 32.32 -28.73 -19.10
N ALA A 347 32.42 -29.89 -19.70
CA ALA A 347 32.03 -31.13 -19.05
C ALA A 347 33.16 -31.55 -18.06
N ASP A 348 32.77 -31.89 -16.82
CA ASP A 348 33.67 -32.41 -15.80
C ASP A 348 32.97 -33.60 -15.10
N LEU A 349 33.59 -34.75 -15.16
CA LEU A 349 33.04 -36.02 -14.65
C LEU A 349 33.04 -36.13 -13.11
N ARG A 350 33.57 -35.14 -12.44
CA ARG A 350 33.58 -35.03 -10.98
C ARG A 350 32.38 -34.20 -10.50
N SER A 351 31.70 -34.62 -9.43
CA SER A 351 30.48 -33.98 -8.91
C SER A 351 30.73 -32.64 -8.13
N ALA A 352 31.94 -32.38 -7.67
CA ALA A 352 32.23 -31.20 -6.82
C ALA A 352 31.77 -29.89 -7.49
N LEU A 353 31.08 -29.04 -6.73
CA LEU A 353 30.64 -27.72 -7.21
C LEU A 353 31.88 -26.84 -7.47
N ARG A 354 31.91 -26.24 -8.64
CA ARG A 354 32.97 -25.34 -9.09
C ARG A 354 32.34 -24.10 -9.72
N ALA A 355 32.82 -22.92 -9.31
CA ALA A 355 32.37 -21.68 -9.94
C ALA A 355 32.76 -21.65 -11.42
N SER A 356 31.89 -21.05 -12.24
CA SER A 356 32.15 -20.76 -13.63
C SER A 356 32.95 -19.46 -13.76
N PRO A 357 33.78 -19.27 -14.78
CA PRO A 357 34.39 -17.97 -15.08
C PRO A 357 33.38 -16.98 -15.67
N LEU A 358 32.08 -17.32 -15.66
CA LEU A 358 30.97 -16.52 -16.21
C LEU A 358 31.10 -16.30 -17.73
N HIS A 359 30.56 -15.20 -18.25
CA HIS A 359 30.63 -14.83 -19.66
C HIS A 359 30.27 -16.02 -20.59
N ARG A 360 29.07 -16.59 -20.36
CA ARG A 360 28.52 -17.73 -21.13
C ARG A 360 29.39 -18.99 -21.07
N SER A 361 30.07 -19.20 -19.94
CA SER A 361 30.85 -20.42 -19.68
C SER A 361 30.16 -21.27 -18.61
N VAL A 362 29.69 -22.48 -18.94
CA VAL A 362 28.88 -23.31 -18.04
C VAL A 362 29.49 -24.69 -17.84
N TRP A 363 29.54 -25.16 -16.60
CA TRP A 363 29.93 -26.53 -16.29
C TRP A 363 28.77 -27.50 -16.51
N VAL A 364 29.07 -28.72 -16.98
CA VAL A 364 28.14 -29.88 -17.01
C VAL A 364 28.76 -30.98 -16.18
N LYS A 365 28.06 -31.47 -15.15
CA LYS A 365 28.60 -32.40 -14.17
C LYS A 365 27.58 -33.47 -13.76
N PRO A 366 28.03 -34.69 -13.39
CA PRO A 366 27.14 -35.66 -12.76
C PRO A 366 26.89 -35.30 -11.30
N LEU A 367 25.67 -35.48 -10.85
CA LEU A 367 25.31 -35.39 -9.40
C LEU A 367 24.11 -36.33 -9.14
N PRO A 368 24.38 -37.62 -8.87
CA PRO A 368 23.31 -38.52 -8.48
C PRO A 368 22.57 -38.00 -7.24
N ARG A 369 21.23 -38.17 -7.22
CA ARG A 369 20.34 -37.59 -6.21
C ARG A 369 20.72 -37.89 -4.76
N GLU A 370 21.24 -39.11 -4.49
CA GLU A 370 21.69 -39.52 -3.17
C GLU A 370 22.92 -38.78 -2.67
N ARG A 371 23.69 -38.13 -3.57
CA ARG A 371 24.89 -37.35 -3.24
C ARG A 371 24.65 -35.87 -3.11
N ILE A 372 23.44 -35.36 -3.34
CA ILE A 372 23.11 -33.93 -3.26
C ILE A 372 23.60 -33.31 -1.94
N GLY A 373 23.27 -33.92 -0.81
CA GLY A 373 23.67 -33.41 0.50
C GLY A 373 25.19 -33.42 0.73
N GLU A 374 25.87 -34.48 0.28
CA GLU A 374 27.33 -34.61 0.39
C GLU A 374 28.06 -33.51 -0.40
N VAL A 375 27.62 -33.27 -1.65
CA VAL A 375 28.33 -32.40 -2.59
C VAL A 375 27.98 -30.93 -2.36
N LEU A 376 26.70 -30.59 -2.11
CA LEU A 376 26.24 -29.21 -2.10
C LEU A 376 26.31 -28.56 -0.73
N ARG A 377 26.08 -29.30 0.38
CA ARG A 377 26.05 -28.71 1.72
C ARG A 377 27.35 -28.05 2.17
N PRO A 378 28.55 -28.48 1.80
CA PRO A 378 29.77 -27.74 2.08
C PRO A 378 29.76 -26.31 1.54
N MET A 379 29.04 -26.08 0.43
CA MET A 379 28.92 -24.77 -0.27
C MET A 379 27.65 -23.99 0.13
N ARG A 380 26.92 -24.39 1.16
CA ARG A 380 25.59 -23.87 1.55
C ARG A 380 25.48 -22.34 1.66
N HIS A 381 26.57 -21.67 2.03
CA HIS A 381 26.59 -20.19 2.19
C HIS A 381 26.62 -19.45 0.84
N TYR A 382 26.97 -20.17 -0.22
CA TYR A 382 27.07 -19.61 -1.59
C TYR A 382 25.87 -20.01 -2.47
N LEU A 383 25.10 -21.09 -2.10
CA LEU A 383 24.02 -21.56 -2.95
C LEU A 383 22.85 -20.55 -2.96
N GLN A 384 22.33 -20.26 -4.16
CA GLN A 384 21.18 -19.38 -4.31
C GLN A 384 20.04 -20.07 -5.08
N THR A 385 20.06 -20.04 -6.41
CA THR A 385 18.94 -20.47 -7.26
C THR A 385 19.22 -21.82 -7.93
N VAL A 386 18.25 -22.71 -7.92
CA VAL A 386 18.27 -24.00 -8.62
C VAL A 386 17.21 -24.04 -9.72
N GLY A 387 17.64 -24.17 -10.96
CA GLY A 387 16.78 -24.46 -12.11
C GLY A 387 16.47 -25.96 -12.16
N MET A 388 15.31 -26.37 -11.62
CA MET A 388 14.94 -27.77 -11.50
C MET A 388 14.20 -28.27 -12.75
N GLY A 389 14.79 -29.23 -13.46
CA GLY A 389 14.14 -29.97 -14.55
C GLY A 389 13.93 -31.43 -14.16
N ALA A 390 12.68 -31.79 -13.83
CA ALA A 390 12.33 -33.13 -13.36
C ALA A 390 10.83 -33.43 -13.57
N SER A 391 10.43 -34.66 -13.39
CA SER A 391 9.02 -35.03 -13.31
C SER A 391 8.35 -34.33 -12.11
N ARG A 392 7.02 -34.29 -12.09
CA ARG A 392 6.29 -33.65 -10.98
C ARG A 392 6.62 -34.22 -9.60
N THR A 393 6.70 -35.54 -9.51
CA THR A 393 7.00 -36.27 -8.28
C THR A 393 8.46 -36.09 -7.87
N ASP A 394 9.40 -36.21 -8.81
CA ASP A 394 10.81 -35.99 -8.53
C ASP A 394 11.11 -34.54 -8.14
N THR A 395 10.47 -33.58 -8.80
CA THR A 395 10.64 -32.14 -8.43
C THR A 395 10.36 -31.91 -6.95
N ALA A 396 9.28 -32.47 -6.39
CA ALA A 396 8.94 -32.28 -4.98
C ALA A 396 10.04 -32.85 -4.04
N VAL A 397 10.54 -34.04 -4.34
CA VAL A 397 11.59 -34.71 -3.56
C VAL A 397 12.93 -33.98 -3.69
N LEU A 398 13.33 -33.68 -4.92
CA LEU A 398 14.63 -33.03 -5.22
C LEU A 398 14.67 -31.57 -4.73
N ALA A 399 13.56 -30.82 -4.83
CA ALA A 399 13.47 -29.48 -4.27
C ALA A 399 13.72 -29.51 -2.75
N THR A 400 13.13 -30.47 -2.04
CA THR A 400 13.38 -30.64 -0.61
C THR A 400 14.87 -30.93 -0.32
N ALA A 401 15.50 -31.79 -1.13
CA ALA A 401 16.90 -32.18 -0.97
C ALA A 401 17.86 -30.99 -1.22
N VAL A 402 17.66 -30.22 -2.31
CA VAL A 402 18.54 -29.08 -2.63
C VAL A 402 18.34 -27.91 -1.65
N LEU A 403 17.10 -27.67 -1.18
CA LEU A 403 16.83 -26.67 -0.14
C LEU A 403 17.48 -27.07 1.19
N ALA A 404 17.41 -28.34 1.59
CA ALA A 404 18.10 -28.85 2.77
C ALA A 404 19.63 -28.78 2.65
N ALA A 405 20.18 -28.86 1.45
CA ALA A 405 21.59 -28.65 1.18
C ALA A 405 22.04 -27.19 1.27
N GLY A 406 21.09 -26.23 1.25
CA GLY A 406 21.39 -24.81 1.42
C GLY A 406 20.97 -23.91 0.25
N ALA A 407 20.38 -24.46 -0.83
CA ALA A 407 19.78 -23.63 -1.88
C ALA A 407 18.64 -22.80 -1.29
N GLN A 408 18.43 -21.60 -1.80
CA GLN A 408 17.47 -20.64 -1.24
C GLN A 408 16.22 -20.49 -2.12
N ARG A 409 16.34 -20.85 -3.41
CA ARG A 409 15.25 -20.75 -4.38
C ARG A 409 15.29 -21.95 -5.34
N VAL A 410 14.12 -22.47 -5.65
CA VAL A 410 13.93 -23.48 -6.71
C VAL A 410 12.96 -22.92 -7.74
N THR A 411 13.34 -22.99 -9.02
CA THR A 411 12.55 -22.55 -10.17
C THR A 411 12.75 -23.54 -11.33
N VAL A 412 12.27 -23.22 -12.52
CA VAL A 412 12.48 -24.03 -13.71
C VAL A 412 13.55 -23.44 -14.63
N PRO A 413 14.25 -24.24 -15.44
CA PRO A 413 15.16 -23.72 -16.45
C PRO A 413 14.46 -22.74 -17.42
N GLY A 414 15.10 -21.62 -17.72
CA GLY A 414 14.55 -20.51 -18.48
C GLY A 414 13.84 -19.45 -17.63
N GLN A 415 13.70 -19.69 -16.32
CA GLN A 415 13.09 -18.77 -15.36
C GLN A 415 14.02 -18.44 -14.17
N MET A 416 15.31 -18.81 -14.26
CA MET A 416 16.23 -18.64 -13.14
C MET A 416 16.47 -17.16 -12.78
N LEU A 417 16.43 -16.26 -13.77
CA LEU A 417 16.59 -14.83 -13.58
C LEU A 417 15.24 -14.08 -13.42
N SER A 418 14.13 -14.80 -13.42
CA SER A 418 12.81 -14.17 -13.19
C SER A 418 12.60 -13.92 -11.70
N SER A 419 12.01 -12.78 -11.36
CA SER A 419 11.70 -12.39 -9.98
C SER A 419 10.19 -12.15 -9.81
N TYR A 420 9.73 -12.10 -8.56
CA TYR A 420 8.38 -11.70 -8.21
C TYR A 420 8.41 -10.69 -7.06
N ASN A 421 7.38 -9.85 -6.98
CA ASN A 421 7.32 -8.78 -5.99
C ASN A 421 7.36 -9.33 -4.56
N GLY A 422 8.28 -8.78 -3.74
CA GLY A 422 8.46 -9.16 -2.35
C GLY A 422 9.11 -10.54 -2.15
N GLU A 423 9.85 -11.04 -3.14
CA GLU A 423 10.66 -12.24 -2.94
C GLU A 423 11.79 -12.00 -1.93
N PRO A 424 12.16 -13.02 -1.12
CA PRO A 424 13.36 -12.93 -0.29
C PRO A 424 14.62 -12.89 -1.18
N HIS A 425 15.54 -12.00 -0.84
CA HIS A 425 16.86 -11.97 -1.47
C HIS A 425 17.84 -12.76 -0.62
N ASP A 426 18.52 -13.71 -1.23
CA ASP A 426 19.47 -14.60 -0.53
C ASP A 426 18.91 -15.27 0.73
N GLY A 427 17.64 -15.68 0.67
CA GLY A 427 16.94 -16.36 1.76
C GLY A 427 16.50 -15.48 2.92
N VAL A 428 16.63 -14.14 2.80
CA VAL A 428 16.23 -13.17 3.82
C VAL A 428 15.46 -12.02 3.22
N TYR A 429 14.68 -11.34 4.03
CA TYR A 429 14.00 -10.11 3.65
C TYR A 429 14.89 -8.90 3.93
N ALA A 430 15.16 -8.11 2.88
CA ALA A 430 16.07 -6.97 2.95
C ALA A 430 15.59 -5.88 3.91
N LEU A 431 14.30 -5.54 3.92
CA LEU A 431 13.74 -4.51 4.80
C LEU A 431 13.90 -4.87 6.27
N GLN A 432 13.76 -6.16 6.65
CA GLN A 432 13.99 -6.60 8.03
C GLN A 432 15.46 -6.41 8.45
N ARG A 433 16.40 -6.49 7.52
CA ARG A 433 17.81 -6.25 7.81
C ARG A 433 18.12 -4.76 7.96
N TYR A 434 17.33 -3.87 7.33
CA TYR A 434 17.48 -2.42 7.38
C TYR A 434 16.68 -1.74 8.49
N CYS A 435 15.90 -2.51 9.24
CA CYS A 435 15.05 -2.03 10.33
C CYS A 435 15.31 -2.77 11.64
N ARG A 436 14.80 -2.21 12.73
CA ARG A 436 14.71 -2.86 14.02
C ARG A 436 13.25 -2.91 14.48
N ARG A 437 12.82 -4.04 15.02
CA ARG A 437 11.51 -4.18 15.65
C ARG A 437 11.55 -3.60 17.05
N VAL A 438 10.58 -2.79 17.40
CA VAL A 438 10.43 -2.20 18.73
C VAL A 438 9.04 -2.46 19.27
N ASP A 439 8.90 -2.46 20.59
CA ASP A 439 7.62 -2.54 21.27
C ASP A 439 7.52 -1.52 22.41
N ALA A 440 6.27 -1.16 22.74
CA ALA A 440 5.93 -0.35 23.90
C ALA A 440 4.71 -0.93 24.60
N GLN A 441 4.86 -1.29 25.85
CA GLN A 441 3.76 -1.73 26.71
C GLN A 441 3.42 -0.58 27.67
N LEU A 442 2.21 -0.05 27.58
CA LEU A 442 1.76 1.11 28.33
C LEU A 442 0.62 0.73 29.28
N ASP A 443 0.15 1.71 30.03
CA ASP A 443 -0.94 1.53 31.01
C ASP A 443 -2.33 1.81 30.40
N GLY A 444 -3.39 1.48 31.15
CA GLY A 444 -4.79 1.57 30.69
C GLY A 444 -5.28 2.96 30.23
N ARG A 445 -4.48 4.03 30.37
CA ARG A 445 -4.81 5.35 29.81
C ARG A 445 -4.82 5.36 28.29
N PHE A 446 -4.16 4.39 27.68
CA PHE A 446 -4.08 4.23 26.22
C PHE A 446 -5.02 3.13 25.71
N ALA A 447 -5.98 2.67 26.52
CA ALA A 447 -6.83 1.53 26.19
C ALA A 447 -7.65 1.72 24.91
N THR A 448 -7.99 2.94 24.54
CA THR A 448 -8.75 3.28 23.32
C THR A 448 -7.86 3.71 22.14
N ASP A 449 -6.53 3.73 22.32
CA ASP A 449 -5.60 4.16 21.27
C ASP A 449 -5.03 2.95 20.54
N ALA A 450 -5.39 2.77 19.29
CA ALA A 450 -4.85 1.70 18.43
C ALA A 450 -3.45 2.03 17.94
N CYS A 451 -3.09 3.32 17.84
CA CYS A 451 -1.81 3.80 17.37
C CYS A 451 -1.35 5.01 18.20
N LEU A 452 -0.10 4.99 18.66
CA LEU A 452 0.47 6.11 19.40
C LEU A 452 0.83 7.31 18.50
N ASP A 453 1.02 7.08 17.21
CA ASP A 453 1.32 8.14 16.25
C ASP A 453 0.18 9.17 16.17
N ASP A 454 -1.06 8.76 16.41
CA ASP A 454 -2.23 9.65 16.44
C ASP A 454 -2.14 10.71 17.56
N LEU A 455 -1.38 10.42 18.61
CA LEU A 455 -1.12 11.34 19.73
C LEU A 455 0.07 12.29 19.46
N VAL A 456 0.94 11.92 18.53
CA VAL A 456 2.12 12.73 18.17
C VAL A 456 1.79 13.79 17.13
N GLY A 457 0.95 13.46 16.16
CA GLY A 457 0.48 14.39 15.13
C GLY A 457 0.35 13.78 13.76
N ALA A 458 -0.29 14.52 12.86
CA ALA A 458 -0.48 14.10 11.47
C ALA A 458 0.85 14.05 10.71
N ARG A 459 0.93 13.13 9.75
CA ARG A 459 2.03 13.04 8.79
C ARG A 459 1.81 14.04 7.65
N ASP A 460 2.91 14.66 7.19
CA ASP A 460 2.89 15.62 6.07
C ASP A 460 2.75 14.88 4.74
N LEU A 461 1.56 14.35 4.47
CA LEU A 461 1.24 13.73 3.19
C LEU A 461 0.48 14.71 2.32
N LEU A 462 1.04 15.08 1.19
CA LEU A 462 0.41 15.99 0.24
C LEU A 462 -0.39 15.18 -0.80
N PRO A 463 -1.59 15.67 -1.18
CA PRO A 463 -2.35 15.04 -2.26
C PRO A 463 -1.58 15.13 -3.58
N PRO A 464 -1.82 14.19 -4.51
CA PRO A 464 -1.20 14.24 -5.83
C PRO A 464 -1.67 15.47 -6.61
N PRO A 465 -0.82 16.06 -7.48
CA PRO A 465 -1.18 17.21 -8.30
C PRO A 465 -2.06 16.78 -9.51
N VAL A 466 -3.24 16.23 -9.24
CA VAL A 466 -4.19 15.78 -10.24
C VAL A 466 -5.49 16.57 -10.14
N GLN A 467 -6.27 16.57 -11.21
CA GLN A 467 -7.58 17.22 -11.25
C GLN A 467 -8.55 16.55 -10.26
N ILE A 468 -9.46 17.34 -9.70
CA ILE A 468 -10.53 16.83 -8.83
C ILE A 468 -11.46 15.95 -9.67
N THR A 469 -11.81 14.79 -9.13
CA THR A 469 -12.79 13.87 -9.69
C THR A 469 -14.11 14.02 -8.94
N PRO A 470 -15.14 14.67 -9.55
CA PRO A 470 -16.46 14.77 -8.94
C PRO A 470 -17.12 13.41 -8.76
N LYS A 471 -18.02 13.29 -7.80
CA LYS A 471 -18.77 12.04 -7.56
C LYS A 471 -19.50 11.52 -8.79
N ALA A 472 -20.00 12.40 -9.65
CA ALA A 472 -20.64 12.02 -10.92
C ALA A 472 -19.70 11.26 -11.87
N GLU A 473 -18.40 11.54 -11.77
CA GLU A 473 -17.35 10.96 -12.63
C GLU A 473 -16.57 9.83 -11.95
N PHE A 474 -17.12 9.24 -10.88
CA PHE A 474 -16.50 8.16 -10.11
C PHE A 474 -15.92 7.03 -10.99
N GLU A 475 -16.59 6.69 -12.10
CA GLU A 475 -16.14 5.66 -13.04
C GLU A 475 -14.87 6.04 -13.81
N ARG A 476 -14.47 7.33 -13.80
CA ARG A 476 -13.22 7.80 -14.40
C ARG A 476 -12.02 7.66 -13.45
N LEU A 477 -12.25 7.32 -12.18
CA LEU A 477 -11.17 7.08 -11.24
C LEU A 477 -10.30 5.94 -11.74
N GLN A 478 -8.99 6.20 -11.80
CA GLN A 478 -8.01 5.24 -12.25
C GLN A 478 -7.81 4.12 -11.22
N GLY A 479 -7.48 2.95 -11.71
CA GLY A 479 -7.15 1.77 -10.92
C GLY A 479 -7.13 0.55 -11.82
N ASP A 480 -6.57 -0.52 -11.36
CA ASP A 480 -6.60 -1.78 -12.09
C ASP A 480 -7.85 -2.58 -11.74
N VAL A 481 -9.00 -2.13 -12.27
CA VAL A 481 -10.29 -2.80 -12.05
C VAL A 481 -10.27 -4.26 -12.53
N SER A 482 -9.39 -4.62 -13.46
CA SER A 482 -9.22 -6.01 -13.92
C SER A 482 -8.66 -6.92 -12.81
N ARG A 483 -8.04 -6.34 -11.80
CA ARG A 483 -7.47 -7.04 -10.61
C ARG A 483 -8.36 -6.93 -9.38
N ALA A 484 -9.50 -6.25 -9.50
CA ALA A 484 -10.45 -6.18 -8.40
C ALA A 484 -11.07 -7.54 -8.12
N GLU A 485 -11.16 -7.87 -6.86
CA GLU A 485 -11.56 -9.20 -6.36
C GLU A 485 -12.89 -9.12 -5.62
N VAL A 486 -13.26 -7.93 -5.09
CA VAL A 486 -14.52 -7.70 -4.41
C VAL A 486 -15.15 -6.38 -4.85
N PHE A 487 -16.47 -6.42 -5.06
CA PHE A 487 -17.24 -5.28 -5.55
C PHE A 487 -18.38 -4.97 -4.60
N PHE A 488 -18.55 -3.68 -4.29
CA PHE A 488 -19.68 -3.20 -3.51
C PHE A 488 -20.46 -2.15 -4.29
N ARG A 489 -21.80 -2.18 -4.09
CA ARG A 489 -22.72 -1.25 -4.72
C ARG A 489 -23.13 -0.16 -3.73
N SER A 490 -23.02 1.10 -4.12
CA SER A 490 -23.49 2.22 -3.29
C SER A 490 -25.02 2.25 -3.20
N GLY A 491 -25.56 2.87 -2.14
CA GLY A 491 -27.00 2.94 -1.91
C GLY A 491 -27.77 3.87 -2.85
N GLY A 492 -27.09 4.56 -3.79
CA GLY A 492 -27.76 5.39 -4.80
C GLY A 492 -28.48 6.64 -4.26
N SER A 493 -28.17 7.10 -3.05
CA SER A 493 -28.84 8.27 -2.43
C SER A 493 -28.60 9.62 -3.15
N SER A 494 -27.73 9.67 -4.14
CA SER A 494 -27.38 10.85 -4.92
C SER A 494 -27.34 10.59 -6.45
N GLY A 495 -28.11 9.60 -6.91
CA GLY A 495 -28.17 9.20 -8.33
C GLY A 495 -28.17 7.69 -8.53
N ALA A 496 -27.80 7.19 -9.73
CA ALA A 496 -27.70 5.77 -10.01
C ALA A 496 -26.67 5.11 -9.07
N PRO A 497 -26.95 3.88 -8.57
CA PRO A 497 -26.01 3.15 -7.72
C PRO A 497 -24.70 2.89 -8.47
N LYS A 498 -23.58 3.14 -7.79
CA LYS A 498 -22.23 2.96 -8.34
C LYS A 498 -21.59 1.69 -7.82
N LEU A 499 -20.82 1.04 -8.67
CA LEU A 499 -20.06 -0.15 -8.32
C LEU A 499 -18.62 0.26 -7.98
N SER A 500 -18.21 -0.02 -6.76
CA SER A 500 -16.86 0.24 -6.24
C SER A 500 -16.05 -1.03 -6.24
N ALA A 501 -14.83 -0.96 -6.74
CA ALA A 501 -13.92 -2.07 -6.92
C ALA A 501 -12.79 -2.02 -5.88
N PHE A 502 -12.50 -3.18 -5.26
CA PHE A 502 -11.46 -3.34 -4.25
C PHE A 502 -10.65 -4.61 -4.53
N THR A 503 -9.40 -4.59 -4.17
CA THR A 503 -8.65 -5.83 -3.91
C THR A 503 -8.96 -6.31 -2.49
N TRP A 504 -8.66 -7.58 -2.16
CA TRP A 504 -8.78 -8.05 -0.77
C TRP A 504 -7.86 -7.28 0.17
N ASP A 505 -6.69 -6.84 -0.30
CA ASP A 505 -5.77 -6.02 0.49
C ASP A 505 -6.39 -4.66 0.83
N ASP A 506 -7.03 -3.98 -0.16
CA ASP A 506 -7.77 -2.74 0.07
C ASP A 506 -8.88 -2.93 1.11
N TYR A 507 -9.65 -4.01 0.96
CA TYR A 507 -10.76 -4.31 1.87
C TYR A 507 -10.25 -4.55 3.30
N HIS A 508 -9.25 -5.40 3.48
CA HIS A 508 -8.72 -5.73 4.80
C HIS A 508 -8.07 -4.52 5.49
N GLU A 509 -7.36 -3.68 4.72
CA GLU A 509 -6.80 -2.43 5.26
C GLU A 509 -7.90 -1.48 5.73
N HIS A 510 -8.96 -1.29 4.95
CA HIS A 510 -10.13 -0.50 5.35
C HIS A 510 -10.80 -1.04 6.61
N MET A 511 -10.94 -2.37 6.74
CA MET A 511 -11.55 -2.99 7.93
C MET A 511 -10.68 -2.83 9.17
N ARG A 512 -9.37 -2.88 9.02
CA ARG A 512 -8.43 -2.60 10.10
C ARG A 512 -8.56 -1.17 10.62
N TRP A 513 -8.58 -0.18 9.71
CA TRP A 513 -8.77 1.22 10.10
C TRP A 513 -10.16 1.46 10.71
N GLY A 514 -11.19 0.82 10.18
CA GLY A 514 -12.52 0.82 10.79
C GLY A 514 -12.51 0.29 12.22
N ALA A 515 -11.78 -0.79 12.48
CA ALA A 515 -11.62 -1.37 13.82
C ALA A 515 -10.90 -0.41 14.79
N GLU A 516 -9.84 0.26 14.35
CA GLU A 516 -9.14 1.29 15.13
C GLU A 516 -10.08 2.45 15.49
N GLY A 517 -10.94 2.88 14.55
CA GLY A 517 -11.94 3.92 14.80
C GLY A 517 -13.02 3.50 15.80
N VAL A 518 -13.51 2.28 15.72
CA VAL A 518 -14.50 1.72 16.65
C VAL A 518 -13.90 1.58 18.07
N LEU A 519 -12.63 1.17 18.16
CA LEU A 519 -11.90 1.16 19.44
C LEU A 519 -11.80 2.57 20.04
N ALA A 520 -11.41 3.57 19.25
CA ALA A 520 -11.32 4.98 19.67
C ALA A 520 -12.69 5.54 20.09
N ALA A 521 -13.79 5.05 19.49
CA ALA A 521 -15.15 5.41 19.86
C ALA A 521 -15.60 4.81 21.21
N GLY A 522 -14.84 3.89 21.80
CA GLY A 522 -15.09 3.33 23.12
C GLY A 522 -15.66 1.91 23.12
N PHE A 523 -15.46 1.17 22.04
CA PHE A 523 -15.72 -0.27 22.00
C PHE A 523 -14.64 -1.02 22.80
N ASP A 524 -15.05 -1.97 23.63
CA ASP A 524 -14.14 -2.84 24.38
C ASP A 524 -14.11 -4.26 23.75
N PRO A 525 -13.04 -4.63 23.04
CA PRO A 525 -12.96 -5.94 22.39
C PRO A 525 -13.00 -7.13 23.34
N CYS A 526 -12.69 -6.92 24.62
CA CYS A 526 -12.67 -7.96 25.66
C CYS A 526 -13.97 -8.07 26.44
N GLY A 527 -14.69 -6.96 26.62
CA GLY A 527 -15.86 -6.86 27.46
C GLY A 527 -17.19 -6.80 26.70
N ASP A 528 -17.21 -6.19 25.51
CA ASP A 528 -18.45 -5.96 24.77
C ASP A 528 -18.91 -7.21 24.01
N ARG A 529 -20.22 -7.45 24.05
CA ARG A 529 -20.91 -8.50 23.33
C ARG A 529 -21.78 -7.88 22.22
N ALA A 530 -21.25 -7.86 21.01
CA ALA A 530 -21.77 -7.06 19.90
C ALA A 530 -22.78 -7.84 19.02
N MET A 531 -23.87 -7.20 18.63
CA MET A 531 -24.75 -7.68 17.57
C MET A 531 -24.67 -6.76 16.36
N ASN A 532 -24.36 -7.34 15.20
CA ASN A 532 -24.30 -6.65 13.93
C ASN A 532 -25.65 -6.68 13.23
N LEU A 533 -26.31 -5.53 13.18
CA LEU A 533 -27.65 -5.29 12.62
C LEU A 533 -27.60 -4.43 11.35
N PHE A 534 -26.44 -4.29 10.69
CA PHE A 534 -26.37 -3.63 9.39
C PHE A 534 -27.03 -4.45 8.29
N PHE A 535 -27.51 -3.77 7.26
CA PHE A 535 -28.08 -4.42 6.08
C PHE A 535 -27.01 -5.16 5.27
N GLY A 536 -27.39 -6.33 4.72
CA GLY A 536 -26.58 -7.12 3.80
C GLY A 536 -27.38 -7.50 2.55
N GLY A 537 -26.67 -7.97 1.51
CA GLY A 537 -27.27 -8.36 0.24
C GLY A 537 -27.25 -7.27 -0.83
N GLN A 538 -27.68 -7.59 -2.04
CA GLN A 538 -27.70 -6.71 -3.22
C GLN A 538 -26.37 -5.97 -3.48
N LEU A 539 -25.25 -6.61 -3.19
CA LEU A 539 -23.88 -6.05 -3.24
C LEU A 539 -23.63 -4.89 -2.25
N TYR A 540 -24.53 -4.65 -1.30
CA TYR A 540 -24.31 -3.64 -0.25
C TYR A 540 -23.36 -4.17 0.82
N GLY A 541 -22.28 -3.43 1.08
CA GLY A 541 -21.19 -3.91 1.93
C GLY A 541 -21.37 -3.73 3.44
N GLY A 542 -22.41 -3.05 3.90
CA GLY A 542 -22.54 -2.62 5.30
C GLY A 542 -22.39 -3.76 6.33
N PHE A 543 -23.16 -4.85 6.18
CA PHE A 543 -23.07 -5.99 7.07
C PHE A 543 -21.69 -6.66 7.04
N LEU A 544 -21.17 -6.93 5.83
CA LEU A 544 -19.86 -7.58 5.66
C LEU A 544 -18.72 -6.73 6.23
N SER A 545 -18.74 -5.42 5.99
CA SER A 545 -17.73 -4.51 6.51
C SER A 545 -17.68 -4.54 8.03
N PHE A 546 -18.84 -4.42 8.71
CA PHE A 546 -18.85 -4.46 10.18
C PHE A 546 -18.63 -5.86 10.74
N PHE A 547 -18.96 -6.92 10.00
CA PHE A 547 -18.53 -8.27 10.35
C PHE A 547 -17.00 -8.35 10.41
N SER A 548 -16.31 -7.86 9.37
CA SER A 548 -14.84 -7.89 9.32
C SER A 548 -14.18 -6.90 10.29
N VAL A 549 -14.79 -5.75 10.57
CA VAL A 549 -14.34 -4.81 11.62
C VAL A 549 -14.34 -5.50 13.00
N LEU A 550 -15.42 -6.19 13.34
CA LEU A 550 -15.52 -6.93 14.60
C LEU A 550 -14.60 -8.16 14.66
N GLU A 551 -14.33 -8.79 13.51
CA GLU A 551 -13.31 -9.83 13.36
C GLU A 551 -11.90 -9.29 13.64
N GLN A 552 -11.52 -8.13 13.09
CA GLN A 552 -10.24 -7.47 13.37
C GLN A 552 -10.08 -7.12 14.87
N LEU A 553 -11.17 -6.73 15.52
CA LEU A 553 -11.23 -6.50 16.96
C LEU A 553 -11.16 -7.81 17.78
N ARG A 554 -11.35 -8.97 17.12
CA ARG A 554 -11.51 -10.28 17.75
C ARG A 554 -12.58 -10.27 18.84
N ALA A 555 -13.66 -9.50 18.59
CA ALA A 555 -14.76 -9.30 19.50
C ALA A 555 -15.72 -10.49 19.51
N VAL A 556 -16.46 -10.65 20.59
CA VAL A 556 -17.65 -11.51 20.58
C VAL A 556 -18.72 -10.85 19.73
N GLN A 557 -19.05 -11.45 18.58
CA GLN A 557 -20.06 -10.89 17.68
C GLN A 557 -21.17 -11.88 17.35
N LEU A 558 -22.37 -11.36 17.27
CA LEU A 558 -23.58 -12.05 16.81
C LEU A 558 -24.01 -11.44 15.46
N PRO A 559 -23.73 -12.11 14.33
CA PRO A 559 -24.00 -11.58 12.99
C PRO A 559 -25.46 -11.82 12.58
N MET A 560 -26.39 -11.03 13.15
CA MET A 560 -27.84 -11.16 12.94
C MET A 560 -28.28 -10.60 11.58
N ALA A 561 -27.62 -9.54 11.10
CA ALA A 561 -28.07 -8.67 10.03
C ALA A 561 -29.43 -8.01 10.33
N ALA A 562 -29.80 -7.00 9.54
CA ALA A 562 -31.11 -6.37 9.67
C ALA A 562 -32.23 -7.34 9.24
N GLN A 563 -33.23 -7.51 10.05
CA GLN A 563 -34.43 -8.36 9.84
C GLN A 563 -35.68 -7.51 9.87
N ASP A 564 -36.72 -7.92 9.15
CA ASP A 564 -38.03 -7.22 9.14
C ASP A 564 -38.80 -7.38 10.44
N ASP A 565 -38.65 -8.51 11.16
CA ASP A 565 -39.25 -8.74 12.48
C ASP A 565 -38.38 -8.14 13.59
N HIS A 566 -38.54 -6.84 13.86
CA HIS A 566 -37.79 -6.10 14.87
C HIS A 566 -38.06 -6.62 16.30
N ALA A 567 -39.27 -7.13 16.58
CA ALA A 567 -39.57 -7.74 17.88
C ALA A 567 -38.81 -9.05 18.09
N MET A 568 -38.59 -9.85 17.05
CA MET A 568 -37.72 -11.03 17.11
C MET A 568 -36.28 -10.62 17.39
N VAL A 569 -35.78 -9.59 16.74
CA VAL A 569 -34.41 -9.06 16.99
C VAL A 569 -34.26 -8.61 18.45
N ALA A 570 -35.28 -7.89 18.99
CA ALA A 570 -35.26 -7.46 20.39
C ALA A 570 -35.22 -8.64 21.37
N ARG A 571 -35.96 -9.71 21.09
CA ARG A 571 -35.89 -10.95 21.89
C ARG A 571 -34.52 -11.61 21.80
N ALA A 572 -33.92 -11.66 20.62
CA ALA A 572 -32.60 -12.23 20.42
C ALA A 572 -31.49 -11.42 21.15
N ILE A 573 -31.62 -10.08 21.20
CA ILE A 573 -30.72 -9.22 21.99
C ILE A 573 -30.73 -9.65 23.46
N VAL A 574 -31.92 -9.85 24.04
CA VAL A 574 -32.08 -10.28 25.44
C VAL A 574 -31.61 -11.72 25.64
N GLU A 575 -32.01 -12.64 24.77
CA GLU A 575 -31.65 -14.07 24.86
C GLU A 575 -30.15 -14.30 24.80
N HIS A 576 -29.48 -13.57 23.95
CA HIS A 576 -28.03 -13.72 23.75
C HIS A 576 -27.20 -12.74 24.57
N GLU A 577 -27.79 -12.04 25.52
CA GLU A 577 -27.11 -11.12 26.46
C GLU A 577 -26.26 -10.05 25.77
N VAL A 578 -26.81 -9.45 24.70
CA VAL A 578 -26.12 -8.42 23.91
C VAL A 578 -26.12 -7.09 24.66
N ASP A 579 -24.97 -6.45 24.74
CA ASP A 579 -24.81 -5.13 25.37
C ASP A 579 -24.45 -4.03 24.37
N THR A 580 -24.00 -4.39 23.18
CA THR A 580 -23.51 -3.47 22.15
C THR A 580 -24.15 -3.76 20.79
N LEU A 581 -24.72 -2.71 20.18
CA LEU A 581 -25.39 -2.82 18.88
C LEU A 581 -24.64 -2.04 17.80
N PHE A 582 -24.56 -2.65 16.62
CA PHE A 582 -24.08 -2.03 15.39
C PHE A 582 -25.21 -1.98 14.36
N GLY A 583 -25.51 -0.81 13.80
CA GLY A 583 -26.60 -0.73 12.82
C GLY A 583 -26.91 0.70 12.34
N MET A 584 -27.87 0.80 11.45
CA MET A 584 -28.37 2.11 10.98
C MET A 584 -29.34 2.71 12.00
N PRO A 585 -29.28 4.04 12.27
CA PRO A 585 -30.13 4.71 13.24
C PRO A 585 -31.61 4.39 13.13
N ASN A 586 -32.20 4.53 11.96
CA ASN A 586 -33.62 4.28 11.75
C ASN A 586 -34.04 2.82 12.04
N TYR A 587 -33.17 1.87 11.67
CA TYR A 587 -33.43 0.45 11.97
C TYR A 587 -33.35 0.18 13.47
N LEU A 588 -32.32 0.67 14.14
CA LEU A 588 -32.12 0.49 15.58
C LEU A 588 -33.30 1.09 16.36
N LEU A 589 -33.78 2.28 15.99
CA LEU A 589 -34.97 2.89 16.64
C LEU A 589 -36.21 2.03 16.53
N ARG A 590 -36.43 1.38 15.38
CA ARG A 590 -37.56 0.44 15.23
C ARG A 590 -37.41 -0.78 16.14
N VAL A 591 -36.20 -1.34 16.25
CA VAL A 591 -35.93 -2.44 17.18
C VAL A 591 -36.26 -2.04 18.63
N PHE A 592 -35.85 -0.81 19.05
CA PHE A 592 -36.16 -0.29 20.38
C PHE A 592 -37.64 0.04 20.57
N THR A 593 -38.34 0.53 19.55
CA THR A 593 -39.77 0.87 19.62
C THR A 593 -40.64 -0.40 19.66
N GLU A 594 -40.41 -1.35 18.77
CA GLU A 594 -41.17 -2.58 18.68
C GLU A 594 -40.85 -3.58 19.79
N GLY A 595 -39.56 -3.57 20.27
CA GLY A 595 -39.07 -4.38 21.41
C GLY A 595 -39.05 -3.65 22.75
N GLU A 596 -39.79 -2.54 22.93
CA GLU A 596 -39.69 -1.64 24.08
C GLU A 596 -39.76 -2.36 25.42
N LYS A 597 -40.73 -3.21 25.58
CA LYS A 597 -41.00 -3.92 26.88
C LYS A 597 -39.84 -4.85 27.28
N GLU A 598 -39.31 -5.61 26.32
CA GLU A 598 -38.22 -6.55 26.51
C GLU A 598 -36.92 -5.83 26.80
N LEU A 599 -36.55 -4.87 25.97
CA LEU A 599 -35.27 -4.13 26.06
C LEU A 599 -35.24 -3.23 27.29
N ARG A 600 -36.34 -2.58 27.65
CA ARG A 600 -36.44 -1.75 28.85
C ARG A 600 -36.30 -2.58 30.15
N ARG A 601 -36.91 -3.77 30.18
CA ARG A 601 -36.81 -4.67 31.33
C ARG A 601 -35.40 -5.26 31.47
N ASP A 602 -34.76 -5.62 30.36
CA ASP A 602 -33.42 -6.20 30.36
C ASP A 602 -32.36 -5.17 30.72
N GLY A 603 -32.38 -3.98 30.10
CA GLY A 603 -31.51 -2.85 30.39
C GLY A 603 -30.00 -3.08 30.17
N ARG A 604 -29.63 -4.10 29.40
CA ARG A 604 -28.21 -4.47 29.15
C ARG A 604 -27.57 -3.69 28.01
N VAL A 605 -28.33 -3.21 27.02
CA VAL A 605 -27.77 -2.49 25.89
C VAL A 605 -27.17 -1.16 26.35
N ARG A 606 -25.86 -1.10 26.43
CA ARG A 606 -25.10 0.06 26.89
C ARG A 606 -24.50 0.88 25.76
N LYS A 607 -24.21 0.25 24.63
CA LYS A 607 -23.49 0.88 23.54
C LYS A 607 -24.19 0.71 22.20
N ILE A 608 -24.18 1.77 21.40
CA ILE A 608 -24.66 1.79 20.02
C ILE A 608 -23.60 2.44 19.16
N PHE A 609 -23.15 1.70 18.16
CA PHE A 609 -22.25 2.20 17.10
C PHE A 609 -23.03 2.22 15.78
N TYR A 610 -23.29 3.42 15.28
CA TYR A 610 -24.13 3.60 14.11
C TYR A 610 -23.35 4.06 12.89
N GLY A 611 -23.87 3.83 11.69
CA GLY A 611 -23.31 4.27 10.42
C GLY A 611 -24.38 4.49 9.35
N GLY A 612 -23.95 5.07 8.24
CA GLY A 612 -24.77 5.25 7.06
C GLY A 612 -25.78 6.41 7.10
N GLU A 613 -26.21 6.85 8.26
CA GLU A 613 -27.18 7.95 8.45
C GLU A 613 -26.79 8.81 9.66
N HIS A 614 -27.34 10.01 9.73
CA HIS A 614 -27.25 10.85 10.91
C HIS A 614 -28.19 10.32 12.01
N PHE A 615 -27.72 10.28 13.26
CA PHE A 615 -28.53 9.91 14.40
C PHE A 615 -29.04 11.18 15.10
N PRO A 616 -30.34 11.55 15.00
CA PRO A 616 -30.88 12.76 15.60
C PRO A 616 -30.68 12.81 17.13
N GLN A 617 -30.32 13.97 17.64
CA GLN A 617 -29.93 14.12 19.04
C GLN A 617 -31.04 13.78 20.02
N ARG A 618 -32.30 14.11 19.69
CA ARG A 618 -33.46 13.78 20.55
C ARG A 618 -33.67 12.28 20.68
N GLN A 619 -33.51 11.55 19.60
CA GLN A 619 -33.59 10.07 19.63
C GLN A 619 -32.45 9.47 20.47
N GLN A 620 -31.24 10.02 20.40
CA GLN A 620 -30.16 9.63 21.30
C GLN A 620 -30.48 9.91 22.77
N VAL A 621 -31.10 11.06 23.07
CA VAL A 621 -31.52 11.41 24.43
C VAL A 621 -32.63 10.43 24.91
N TRP A 622 -33.58 10.09 24.03
CA TRP A 622 -34.62 9.11 24.35
C TRP A 622 -34.03 7.75 24.70
N LEU A 623 -33.08 7.22 23.89
CA LEU A 623 -32.41 5.95 24.16
C LEU A 623 -31.65 5.97 25.48
N ARG A 624 -30.97 7.07 25.80
CA ARG A 624 -30.24 7.22 27.05
C ARG A 624 -31.20 7.23 28.25
N ARG A 625 -32.28 7.98 28.15
CA ARG A 625 -33.25 8.12 29.25
C ARG A 625 -34.07 6.87 29.50
N GLU A 626 -34.56 6.26 28.44
CA GLU A 626 -35.55 5.17 28.56
C GLU A 626 -34.93 3.77 28.64
N PHE A 627 -33.73 3.59 28.05
CA PHE A 627 -33.06 2.27 27.97
C PHE A 627 -31.71 2.21 28.65
N GLY A 628 -31.20 3.34 29.15
CA GLY A 628 -29.91 3.37 29.83
C GLY A 628 -28.70 3.24 28.90
N VAL A 629 -28.84 3.55 27.61
CA VAL A 629 -27.73 3.49 26.65
C VAL A 629 -26.72 4.59 27.00
N GLU A 630 -25.47 4.21 27.26
CA GLU A 630 -24.43 5.14 27.71
C GLU A 630 -23.66 5.74 26.54
N VAL A 631 -23.31 4.93 25.55
CA VAL A 631 -22.51 5.31 24.38
C VAL A 631 -23.36 5.23 23.12
N ILE A 632 -23.49 6.34 22.41
CA ILE A 632 -24.09 6.40 21.08
C ILE A 632 -23.14 7.19 20.20
N ARG A 633 -22.43 6.51 19.26
CA ARG A 633 -21.39 7.12 18.42
C ARG A 633 -21.40 6.59 17.00
N SER A 634 -20.89 7.39 16.08
CA SER A 634 -20.60 6.91 14.72
C SER A 634 -19.53 5.82 14.77
N ALA A 635 -19.80 4.67 14.19
CA ALA A 635 -18.86 3.59 14.04
C ALA A 635 -17.71 3.98 13.09
N ALA A 636 -18.08 4.66 11.99
CA ALA A 636 -17.16 5.32 11.07
C ALA A 636 -17.95 6.31 10.20
N TYR A 637 -17.35 7.44 9.87
CA TYR A 637 -17.78 8.22 8.72
C TYR A 637 -17.09 7.64 7.48
N GLY A 638 -17.87 7.34 6.48
CA GLY A 638 -17.37 6.77 5.23
C GLY A 638 -18.50 6.49 4.24
N SER A 639 -18.13 5.94 3.12
CA SER A 639 -19.06 5.52 2.07
C SER A 639 -18.62 4.21 1.46
N VAL A 640 -19.52 3.56 0.72
CA VAL A 640 -19.21 2.32 0.01
C VAL A 640 -18.11 2.55 -1.04
N ASP A 641 -18.11 3.72 -1.68
CA ASP A 641 -17.16 4.10 -2.72
C ASP A 641 -15.79 4.49 -2.16
N ALA A 642 -15.73 5.15 -1.01
CA ALA A 642 -14.48 5.65 -0.44
C ALA A 642 -13.91 4.83 0.75
N GLY A 643 -14.73 3.96 1.34
CA GLY A 643 -14.35 3.25 2.57
C GLY A 643 -14.45 4.14 3.82
N PRO A 644 -13.75 3.80 4.91
CA PRO A 644 -13.74 4.59 6.14
C PRO A 644 -12.90 5.85 5.96
N LEU A 645 -13.48 7.02 6.25
CA LEU A 645 -12.88 8.34 6.04
C LEU A 645 -12.53 9.05 7.35
N GLY A 646 -13.34 8.88 8.36
CA GLY A 646 -13.14 9.48 9.67
C GLY A 646 -13.82 8.69 10.79
N TYR A 647 -13.43 8.95 12.02
CA TYR A 647 -13.93 8.27 13.21
C TYR A 647 -14.25 9.24 14.34
N GLN A 648 -15.14 8.85 15.22
CA GLN A 648 -15.40 9.53 16.47
C GLN A 648 -14.51 8.94 17.59
N CYS A 649 -13.99 9.79 18.47
CA CYS A 649 -13.40 9.37 19.73
C CYS A 649 -14.41 9.48 20.87
N SER A 650 -14.01 9.08 22.09
CA SER A 650 -14.85 9.17 23.30
C SER A 650 -15.28 10.62 23.66
N HIS A 651 -14.64 11.63 23.09
CA HIS A 651 -14.87 13.06 23.37
C HIS A 651 -15.42 13.82 22.14
N SER A 652 -15.63 13.14 21.00
CA SER A 652 -16.13 13.81 19.80
C SER A 652 -17.58 14.29 19.98
N PRO A 653 -17.89 15.56 19.68
CA PRO A 653 -19.27 15.99 19.46
C PRO A 653 -19.95 15.20 18.34
N ALA A 654 -21.27 15.20 18.29
CA ALA A 654 -22.06 14.31 17.40
C ALA A 654 -21.69 14.36 15.91
N ARG A 655 -21.19 15.50 15.40
CA ARG A 655 -20.83 15.68 13.99
C ARG A 655 -19.32 15.72 13.73
N ALA A 656 -18.52 15.74 14.80
CA ALA A 656 -17.08 15.87 14.72
C ALA A 656 -16.42 14.50 14.52
N HIS A 657 -15.48 14.45 13.59
CA HIS A 657 -14.69 13.26 13.29
C HIS A 657 -13.20 13.59 13.24
N HIS A 658 -12.38 12.66 13.72
CA HIS A 658 -10.96 12.62 13.42
C HIS A 658 -10.76 12.01 12.05
N LEU A 659 -9.82 12.53 11.28
CA LEU A 659 -9.43 11.98 10.00
C LEU A 659 -8.59 10.70 10.21
N PHE A 660 -8.83 9.66 9.42
CA PHE A 660 -7.90 8.54 9.28
C PHE A 660 -6.68 8.98 8.43
N SER A 661 -5.82 9.82 9.01
CA SER A 661 -4.73 10.48 8.28
C SER A 661 -3.66 9.53 7.76
N GLY A 662 -3.54 8.34 8.31
CA GLY A 662 -2.67 7.30 7.75
C GLY A 662 -3.27 6.57 6.54
N LEU A 663 -4.60 6.59 6.37
CA LEU A 663 -5.29 5.97 5.25
C LEU A 663 -5.48 6.94 4.08
N GLN A 664 -5.67 8.23 4.38
CA GLN A 664 -6.00 9.24 3.37
C GLN A 664 -5.68 10.67 3.77
N THR A 665 -5.57 11.53 2.78
CA THR A 665 -5.54 12.99 2.91
C THR A 665 -6.94 13.55 2.65
N LEU A 666 -7.33 14.57 3.42
CA LEU A 666 -8.55 15.36 3.21
C LEU A 666 -8.17 16.78 2.82
N GLU A 667 -8.80 17.29 1.78
CA GLU A 667 -8.87 18.70 1.44
C GLU A 667 -10.31 19.17 1.68
N ILE A 668 -10.49 20.34 2.29
CA ILE A 668 -11.78 21.03 2.34
C ILE A 668 -11.65 22.24 1.44
N LEU A 669 -12.38 22.23 0.34
CA LEU A 669 -12.30 23.24 -0.70
C LEU A 669 -13.52 24.16 -0.65
N ASP A 670 -13.32 25.38 -1.11
CA ASP A 670 -14.40 26.35 -1.26
C ASP A 670 -15.60 25.78 -2.05
N MET A 671 -16.79 26.33 -1.83
CA MET A 671 -18.03 25.84 -2.44
C MET A 671 -18.05 25.97 -3.97
N GLU A 672 -17.38 26.96 -4.53
CA GLU A 672 -17.42 27.30 -5.97
C GLU A 672 -16.04 27.16 -6.63
N GLU A 673 -14.96 27.39 -5.89
CA GLU A 673 -13.60 27.39 -6.40
C GLU A 673 -12.78 26.22 -5.87
N ASP A 674 -11.76 25.80 -6.63
CA ASP A 674 -10.84 24.71 -6.24
C ASP A 674 -9.67 25.26 -5.39
N ARG A 675 -9.98 26.13 -4.46
CA ARG A 675 -9.04 26.66 -3.44
C ARG A 675 -9.38 26.10 -2.05
N PRO A 676 -8.40 25.97 -1.14
CA PRO A 676 -8.68 25.60 0.23
C PRO A 676 -9.69 26.57 0.88
N ALA A 677 -10.68 26.03 1.58
CA ALA A 677 -11.59 26.80 2.41
C ALA A 677 -10.85 27.38 3.61
N ALA A 678 -11.23 28.59 4.05
CA ALA A 678 -10.67 29.20 5.24
C ALA A 678 -11.04 28.41 6.50
N ALA A 679 -10.28 28.60 7.59
CA ALA A 679 -10.56 27.96 8.87
C ALA A 679 -11.99 28.28 9.34
N GLY A 680 -12.76 27.27 9.69
CA GLY A 680 -14.16 27.39 10.09
C GLY A 680 -15.17 27.64 8.95
N GLU A 681 -14.70 27.82 7.70
CA GLU A 681 -15.54 27.96 6.51
C GLU A 681 -16.07 26.60 6.06
N THR A 682 -17.32 26.56 5.60
CA THR A 682 -17.93 25.35 5.03
C THR A 682 -17.40 25.13 3.62
N GLY A 683 -16.98 23.92 3.31
CA GLY A 683 -16.48 23.56 1.99
C GLY A 683 -16.79 22.13 1.59
N ARG A 684 -16.41 21.79 0.35
CA ARG A 684 -16.55 20.49 -0.27
C ARG A 684 -15.43 19.56 0.21
N LEU A 685 -15.78 18.32 0.58
CA LEU A 685 -14.83 17.33 1.05
C LEU A 685 -14.23 16.56 -0.12
N VAL A 686 -12.91 16.63 -0.26
CA VAL A 686 -12.15 15.95 -1.30
C VAL A 686 -11.10 15.04 -0.66
N PHE A 687 -11.14 13.75 -0.96
CA PHE A 687 -10.27 12.73 -0.37
C PHE A 687 -9.29 12.16 -1.39
N THR A 688 -8.07 11.89 -0.90
CA THR A 688 -7.04 11.14 -1.63
C THR A 688 -6.60 9.96 -0.79
N ALA A 689 -6.83 8.73 -1.27
CA ALA A 689 -6.41 7.51 -0.58
C ALA A 689 -4.91 7.25 -0.79
N HIS A 690 -4.21 6.77 0.26
CA HIS A 690 -2.78 6.51 0.20
C HIS A 690 -2.44 5.14 -0.40
N THR A 691 -3.29 4.14 -0.21
CA THR A 691 -2.93 2.73 -0.44
C THR A 691 -3.91 1.95 -1.32
N ARG A 692 -5.02 2.54 -1.76
CA ARG A 692 -6.07 1.84 -2.49
C ARG A 692 -5.63 1.47 -3.92
N ARG A 693 -5.80 0.21 -4.32
CA ARG A 693 -5.32 -0.37 -5.59
C ARG A 693 -6.44 -0.67 -6.59
N GLY A 694 -7.54 -1.29 -6.15
CA GLY A 694 -8.61 -1.73 -7.05
C GLY A 694 -9.27 -0.57 -7.80
N GLN A 695 -9.44 0.56 -7.12
CA GLN A 695 -9.89 1.82 -7.70
C GLN A 695 -9.28 2.97 -6.91
N ARG A 696 -8.37 3.72 -7.50
CA ARG A 696 -7.67 4.81 -6.81
C ARG A 696 -8.60 5.98 -6.53
N LEU A 697 -8.51 6.52 -5.33
CA LEU A 697 -9.18 7.77 -4.96
C LEU A 697 -8.14 8.90 -4.94
N ASP A 698 -7.88 9.47 -6.10
CA ASP A 698 -7.01 10.64 -6.24
C ASP A 698 -7.90 11.88 -6.36
N ARG A 699 -7.89 12.75 -5.32
CA ARG A 699 -8.71 13.97 -5.20
C ARG A 699 -10.19 13.75 -5.55
N TYR A 700 -10.79 12.76 -4.92
CA TYR A 700 -12.19 12.39 -5.11
C TYR A 700 -13.13 13.25 -4.27
N GLU A 701 -14.01 14.00 -4.93
CA GLU A 701 -15.06 14.78 -4.30
C GLU A 701 -16.27 13.89 -3.98
N ILE A 702 -16.42 13.55 -2.70
CA ILE A 702 -17.43 12.57 -2.25
C ILE A 702 -18.86 13.11 -2.28
N GLY A 703 -19.03 14.44 -2.38
CA GLY A 703 -20.31 15.12 -2.37
C GLY A 703 -20.84 15.41 -0.96
N ASP A 704 -19.99 15.37 0.05
CA ASP A 704 -20.29 15.80 1.41
C ASP A 704 -19.68 17.17 1.70
N LEU A 705 -20.27 17.88 2.65
CA LEU A 705 -19.84 19.19 3.12
C LEU A 705 -19.29 19.10 4.53
N GLY A 706 -18.27 19.90 4.81
CA GLY A 706 -17.68 19.97 6.14
C GLY A 706 -16.87 21.22 6.35
N ARG A 707 -16.27 21.32 7.52
CA ARG A 707 -15.32 22.37 7.86
C ARG A 707 -14.26 21.84 8.80
N TRP A 708 -13.08 22.42 8.75
CA TRP A 708 -12.03 22.13 9.72
C TRP A 708 -12.40 22.61 11.11
N MET A 709 -12.09 21.78 12.09
CA MET A 709 -12.25 22.14 13.51
C MET A 709 -10.90 22.60 14.07
N GLU A 710 -10.91 23.74 14.71
CA GLU A 710 -9.74 24.27 15.42
C GLU A 710 -9.60 23.71 16.85
N GLY A 711 -8.41 23.85 17.41
CA GLY A 711 -8.09 23.46 18.77
C GLY A 711 -7.89 21.96 18.98
N ASP A 712 -7.39 21.59 20.15
CA ASP A 712 -7.08 20.21 20.51
C ASP A 712 -8.33 19.44 20.95
N CYS A 713 -8.34 18.13 20.67
CA CYS A 713 -9.36 17.26 21.23
C CYS A 713 -8.98 16.82 22.65
N PRO A 714 -9.94 16.78 23.60
CA PRO A 714 -9.65 16.28 24.95
C PRO A 714 -9.17 14.81 24.99
N CYS A 715 -9.36 14.06 23.90
CA CYS A 715 -8.82 12.69 23.78
C CYS A 715 -7.28 12.67 23.63
N GLY A 716 -6.63 13.79 23.39
CA GLY A 716 -5.19 13.93 23.20
C GLY A 716 -4.68 13.63 21.80
N ARG A 717 -5.50 13.10 20.90
CA ARG A 717 -5.10 12.84 19.50
C ARG A 717 -4.92 14.13 18.74
N ARG A 718 -3.84 14.19 17.96
CA ARG A 718 -3.48 15.34 17.12
C ARG A 718 -3.81 15.14 15.64
N THR A 719 -4.53 14.06 15.29
CA THR A 719 -5.06 13.88 13.94
C THR A 719 -6.02 15.00 13.59
N PRO A 720 -6.03 15.51 12.35
CA PRO A 720 -6.93 16.57 11.92
C PRO A 720 -8.39 16.23 12.22
N ARG A 721 -9.17 17.25 12.61
CA ARG A 721 -10.60 17.08 12.90
C ARG A 721 -11.46 17.92 11.99
N PHE A 722 -12.55 17.36 11.59
CA PHE A 722 -13.53 18.06 10.76
C PHE A 722 -14.96 17.78 11.25
N GLU A 723 -15.84 18.74 10.98
CA GLU A 723 -17.26 18.62 11.25
C GLU A 723 -18.01 18.31 9.95
N LEU A 724 -18.90 17.31 9.97
CA LEU A 724 -19.80 17.00 8.86
C LEU A 724 -21.05 17.88 8.93
N LEU A 725 -21.33 18.60 7.85
CA LEU A 725 -22.44 19.55 7.76
C LEU A 725 -23.63 19.06 6.92
N GLY A 726 -23.45 17.94 6.19
CA GLY A 726 -24.45 17.33 5.34
C GLY A 726 -23.90 17.01 3.95
N ARG A 727 -24.78 16.74 3.01
CA ARG A 727 -24.41 16.48 1.61
C ARG A 727 -24.52 17.73 0.77
N PHE A 728 -23.76 17.79 -0.29
CA PHE A 728 -23.88 18.84 -1.30
C PHE A 728 -25.29 18.88 -1.90
N GLY A 729 -25.97 17.71 -1.99
CA GLY A 729 -27.37 17.60 -2.36
C GLY A 729 -28.39 17.88 -1.24
N ASP A 730 -27.95 18.05 0.03
CA ASP A 730 -28.80 18.58 1.12
C ASP A 730 -28.95 20.12 0.99
N ILE A 731 -28.01 20.75 0.27
CA ILE A 731 -28.12 22.16 -0.16
C ILE A 731 -28.55 22.13 -1.63
N PHE A 732 -29.74 22.58 -1.87
CA PHE A 732 -30.34 22.65 -3.20
C PHE A 732 -30.74 24.07 -3.53
N ARG A 733 -30.71 24.40 -4.80
CA ARG A 733 -31.11 25.72 -5.28
C ARG A 733 -32.58 25.69 -5.66
N SER A 734 -33.37 26.59 -5.07
CA SER A 734 -34.76 26.79 -5.44
C SER A 734 -35.16 28.26 -5.21
N GLY A 735 -35.90 28.84 -6.15
CA GLY A 735 -36.31 30.24 -6.11
C GLY A 735 -35.09 31.21 -6.04
N SER A 736 -33.99 30.88 -6.76
CA SER A 736 -32.69 31.62 -6.72
C SER A 736 -31.97 31.63 -5.37
N HIS A 737 -32.46 30.90 -4.37
CA HIS A 737 -31.85 30.75 -3.05
C HIS A 737 -31.24 29.37 -2.85
N PHE A 738 -30.19 29.31 -2.02
CA PHE A 738 -29.66 28.05 -1.55
C PHE A 738 -30.40 27.65 -0.26
N LEU A 739 -31.14 26.56 -0.33
CA LEU A 739 -31.88 26.00 0.79
C LEU A 739 -31.21 24.72 1.29
N ASN A 740 -31.22 24.51 2.62
CA ASN A 740 -30.61 23.36 3.26
C ASN A 740 -31.67 22.44 3.86
N TYR A 741 -31.74 21.21 3.37
CA TYR A 741 -32.65 20.17 3.86
C TYR A 741 -32.55 19.99 5.40
N ARG A 742 -31.32 20.03 5.96
CA ARG A 742 -31.13 19.90 7.42
C ARG A 742 -31.82 21.00 8.22
N ARG A 743 -32.04 22.17 7.61
CA ARG A 743 -32.75 23.23 8.28
C ARG A 743 -34.26 22.96 8.35
N PHE A 744 -34.83 22.31 7.31
CA PHE A 744 -36.22 21.82 7.39
C PHE A 744 -36.35 20.79 8.51
N VAL A 745 -35.48 19.81 8.61
CA VAL A 745 -35.47 18.82 9.69
C VAL A 745 -35.38 19.51 11.07
N SER A 746 -34.44 20.43 11.24
CA SER A 746 -34.25 21.17 12.51
C SER A 746 -35.49 21.98 12.90
N VAL A 747 -36.15 22.66 11.95
CA VAL A 747 -37.39 23.40 12.22
C VAL A 747 -38.53 22.44 12.58
N ALA A 748 -38.66 21.30 11.88
CA ALA A 748 -39.65 20.27 12.20
C ALA A 748 -39.46 19.75 13.63
N GLU A 749 -38.24 19.45 14.02
CA GLU A 749 -37.89 18.98 15.37
C GLU A 749 -38.14 20.07 16.46
N GLU A 750 -37.62 21.28 16.21
CA GLU A 750 -37.59 22.35 17.22
C GLU A 750 -38.96 23.00 17.45
N ALA A 751 -39.74 23.19 16.37
CA ALA A 751 -40.98 23.97 16.42
C ALA A 751 -42.24 23.10 16.45
N LEU A 752 -42.20 21.89 15.87
CA LEU A 752 -43.37 21.01 15.76
C LEU A 752 -43.26 19.75 16.62
N ASP A 753 -42.12 19.52 17.29
CA ASP A 753 -41.83 18.27 17.99
C ASP A 753 -41.96 17.03 17.07
N HIS A 754 -41.69 17.23 15.77
CA HIS A 754 -41.82 16.20 14.75
C HIS A 754 -40.60 15.29 14.72
N HIS A 755 -40.81 13.96 14.80
CA HIS A 755 -39.74 12.97 14.89
C HIS A 755 -39.80 11.93 13.75
N GLY A 756 -40.83 12.03 12.88
CA GLY A 756 -40.98 11.17 11.72
C GLY A 756 -40.08 11.55 10.55
N ALA A 757 -40.25 10.83 9.45
CA ALA A 757 -39.53 11.13 8.21
C ALA A 757 -39.89 12.55 7.69
N VAL A 758 -38.86 13.24 7.18
CA VAL A 758 -39.00 14.53 6.49
C VAL A 758 -38.41 14.37 5.09
N GLN A 759 -39.10 14.83 4.06
CA GLN A 759 -38.66 14.77 2.67
C GLN A 759 -39.04 16.06 1.94
N VAL A 760 -38.16 16.56 1.12
CA VAL A 760 -38.40 17.72 0.26
C VAL A 760 -38.57 17.24 -1.18
N LEU A 761 -39.66 17.60 -1.81
CA LEU A 761 -39.90 17.41 -3.25
C LEU A 761 -39.75 18.75 -3.97
N LEU A 762 -39.00 18.76 -5.05
CA LEU A 762 -38.85 19.90 -5.94
C LEU A 762 -39.52 19.58 -7.28
N ASP A 763 -40.51 20.34 -7.61
CA ASP A 763 -41.27 20.23 -8.84
C ASP A 763 -41.29 21.59 -9.58
N GLU A 764 -41.63 21.58 -10.84
CA GLU A 764 -41.94 22.78 -11.65
C GLU A 764 -43.34 22.68 -12.19
N ASP A 765 -44.16 23.68 -11.91
CA ASP A 765 -45.54 23.78 -12.38
C ASP A 765 -45.77 25.10 -13.10
N ALA A 766 -46.09 25.05 -14.40
CA ALA A 766 -46.39 26.21 -15.25
C ALA A 766 -45.26 27.29 -15.22
N GLY A 767 -43.99 26.90 -15.10
CA GLY A 767 -42.84 27.79 -15.09
C GLY A 767 -42.56 28.44 -13.74
N SER A 768 -43.17 27.94 -12.66
CA SER A 768 -42.91 28.35 -11.28
C SER A 768 -42.36 27.15 -10.51
N GLU A 769 -41.22 27.34 -9.76
CA GLU A 769 -40.70 26.30 -8.90
C GLU A 769 -41.61 26.10 -7.67
N ARG A 770 -41.82 24.81 -7.34
CA ARG A 770 -42.61 24.38 -6.20
C ARG A 770 -41.76 23.50 -5.31
N LEU A 771 -41.72 23.82 -4.00
CA LEU A 771 -41.13 23.02 -2.96
C LEU A 771 -42.24 22.46 -2.07
N THR A 772 -42.40 21.15 -2.03
CA THR A 772 -43.34 20.47 -1.13
C THR A 772 -42.55 19.80 -0.02
N LEU A 773 -42.76 20.21 1.23
CA LEU A 773 -42.19 19.57 2.39
C LEU A 773 -43.13 18.47 2.88
N ARG A 774 -42.67 17.21 2.84
CA ARG A 774 -43.43 16.06 3.34
C ARG A 774 -42.99 15.74 4.76
N LEU A 775 -43.95 15.65 5.66
CA LEU A 775 -43.78 15.25 7.05
C LEU A 775 -44.55 13.95 7.30
N GLU A 776 -43.90 12.99 7.97
CA GLU A 776 -44.54 11.72 8.31
C GLU A 776 -45.71 11.91 9.31
N GLY A 777 -46.91 11.53 8.96
CA GLY A 777 -48.08 11.66 9.81
C GLY A 777 -49.39 11.45 9.06
N ASP A 778 -50.50 11.49 9.77
CA ASP A 778 -51.83 11.44 9.18
C ASP A 778 -52.22 12.81 8.62
N ALA A 779 -52.82 12.84 7.45
CA ALA A 779 -53.30 14.06 6.79
C ALA A 779 -54.20 14.88 7.74
N GLY A 780 -53.79 16.14 8.00
CA GLY A 780 -54.51 17.03 8.94
C GLY A 780 -54.82 18.38 8.29
N GLU A 781 -55.86 19.06 8.83
CA GLU A 781 -56.28 20.40 8.38
C GLU A 781 -55.26 21.53 8.70
N GLN A 782 -54.04 21.19 9.20
CA GLN A 782 -53.06 22.15 9.73
C GLN A 782 -51.88 22.43 8.81
N ASP A 783 -51.83 21.88 7.59
CA ASP A 783 -50.68 22.03 6.70
C ASP A 783 -50.33 23.49 6.40
N ALA A 784 -51.28 24.37 6.25
CA ALA A 784 -51.04 25.80 6.07
C ALA A 784 -50.44 26.51 7.29
N GLU A 785 -50.82 26.10 8.50
CA GLU A 785 -50.29 26.62 9.76
C GLU A 785 -48.82 26.15 9.96
N VAL A 786 -48.55 24.88 9.63
CA VAL A 786 -47.21 24.30 9.63
C VAL A 786 -46.32 25.02 8.63
N ALA A 787 -46.81 25.27 7.40
CA ALA A 787 -46.04 26.02 6.39
C ALA A 787 -45.63 27.42 6.91
N LYS A 788 -46.51 28.10 7.64
CA LYS A 788 -46.20 29.41 8.23
C LYS A 788 -45.07 29.32 9.28
N ILE A 789 -45.04 28.28 10.09
CA ILE A 789 -44.00 28.05 11.08
C ILE A 789 -42.61 27.91 10.37
N PHE A 790 -42.55 27.19 9.27
CA PHE A 790 -41.31 27.10 8.48
C PHE A 790 -40.88 28.45 7.91
N LEU A 791 -41.82 29.21 7.36
CA LEU A 791 -41.51 30.55 6.82
C LEU A 791 -41.01 31.50 7.94
N ASP A 792 -41.58 31.43 9.14
CA ASP A 792 -41.14 32.24 10.28
C ASP A 792 -39.78 31.84 10.88
N ARG A 793 -39.42 30.56 10.76
CA ARG A 793 -38.19 29.96 11.38
C ARG A 793 -37.05 29.73 10.42
N TYR A 794 -37.29 29.86 9.11
CA TYR A 794 -36.28 29.62 8.08
C TYR A 794 -36.16 30.85 7.15
N PRO A 795 -35.30 31.82 7.46
CA PRO A 795 -35.20 33.08 6.75
C PRO A 795 -34.99 32.97 5.24
N GLN A 796 -34.08 32.08 4.80
CA GLN A 796 -33.79 31.90 3.37
C GLN A 796 -35.02 31.35 2.61
N LEU A 797 -35.82 30.49 3.21
CA LEU A 797 -37.07 30.00 2.65
C LEU A 797 -38.09 31.14 2.58
N SER A 798 -38.18 31.92 3.66
CA SER A 798 -39.08 33.10 3.73
C SER A 798 -38.71 34.13 2.65
N ASP A 799 -37.42 34.39 2.46
CA ASP A 799 -36.92 35.28 1.43
C ASP A 799 -37.35 34.78 0.02
N ALA A 800 -37.14 33.50 -0.30
CA ALA A 800 -37.50 32.92 -1.59
C ALA A 800 -39.01 32.95 -1.89
N VAL A 801 -39.81 32.68 -0.86
CA VAL A 801 -41.28 32.54 -0.98
C VAL A 801 -42.00 33.88 -0.86
N VAL A 802 -41.66 34.65 0.19
CA VAL A 802 -42.45 35.86 0.56
C VAL A 802 -41.87 37.12 -0.01
N ARG A 803 -40.53 37.31 0.12
CA ARG A 803 -39.88 38.54 -0.34
C ARG A 803 -39.72 38.56 -1.84
N ASP A 804 -39.18 37.49 -2.41
CA ASP A 804 -38.82 37.50 -3.84
C ASP A 804 -39.92 36.85 -4.72
N GLY A 805 -40.83 36.06 -4.12
CA GLY A 805 -41.96 35.45 -4.83
C GLY A 805 -41.56 34.44 -5.94
N LEU A 806 -40.33 33.86 -5.81
CA LEU A 806 -39.75 33.00 -6.83
C LEU A 806 -40.04 31.51 -6.59
N LEU A 807 -40.59 31.18 -5.41
CA LEU A 807 -40.82 29.82 -4.99
C LEU A 807 -42.20 29.67 -4.35
N ARG A 808 -42.91 28.64 -4.78
CA ARG A 808 -44.12 28.19 -4.07
C ARG A 808 -43.75 27.13 -3.03
N PHE A 809 -44.20 27.33 -1.76
CA PHE A 809 -43.93 26.42 -0.67
C PHE A 809 -45.21 25.80 -0.12
N ASP A 810 -45.28 24.49 -0.12
CA ASP A 810 -46.42 23.72 0.41
C ASP A 810 -45.88 22.69 1.44
N VAL A 811 -46.73 22.33 2.44
CA VAL A 811 -46.45 21.25 3.38
C VAL A 811 -47.51 20.15 3.17
N GLU A 812 -47.11 18.90 3.25
CA GLU A 812 -47.97 17.72 3.10
C GLU A 812 -47.62 16.70 4.19
N HIS A 813 -48.61 16.24 4.94
CA HIS A 813 -48.48 15.07 5.83
C HIS A 813 -48.69 13.79 5.02
N ALA A 814 -47.78 12.83 5.16
CA ALA A 814 -47.74 11.63 4.35
C ALA A 814 -47.43 10.39 5.19
N ARG A 815 -47.99 9.24 4.80
CA ARG A 815 -47.71 7.98 5.48
C ARG A 815 -46.30 7.51 5.23
N HIS A 816 -45.73 6.77 6.18
CA HIS A 816 -44.34 6.25 6.14
C HIS A 816 -43.98 5.53 4.83
N ASP A 817 -44.93 4.72 4.30
CA ASP A 817 -44.74 3.92 3.07
C ASP A 817 -44.78 4.75 1.78
N SER A 818 -45.23 5.98 1.83
CA SER A 818 -45.33 6.87 0.67
C SER A 818 -44.05 7.69 0.41
N PHE A 819 -43.09 7.65 1.34
CA PHE A 819 -41.81 8.35 1.17
C PHE A 819 -40.91 7.66 0.16
N GLU A 820 -40.29 8.43 -0.72
CA GLU A 820 -39.32 7.90 -1.70
C GLU A 820 -38.03 7.45 -0.99
N ARG A 821 -37.63 6.23 -1.30
CA ARG A 821 -36.47 5.56 -0.73
C ARG A 821 -35.60 4.94 -1.80
N THR A 822 -34.33 4.72 -1.50
CA THR A 822 -33.42 4.00 -2.39
C THR A 822 -33.80 2.53 -2.45
N GLU A 823 -33.84 1.93 -3.64
CA GLU A 823 -34.19 0.51 -3.82
C GLU A 823 -33.21 -0.45 -3.13
N ALA A 824 -31.92 -0.13 -3.17
CA ALA A 824 -30.87 -1.05 -2.68
C ALA A 824 -30.71 -1.05 -1.15
N SER A 825 -30.98 0.06 -0.44
CA SER A 825 -30.68 0.21 0.98
C SER A 825 -31.87 0.67 1.82
N GLY A 826 -33.02 0.94 1.20
CA GLY A 826 -34.20 1.45 1.88
C GLY A 826 -34.03 2.84 2.51
N LYS A 827 -32.98 3.57 2.19
CA LYS A 827 -32.71 4.91 2.73
C LYS A 827 -33.69 5.92 2.20
N LEU A 828 -34.15 6.82 3.09
CA LEU A 828 -34.95 7.96 2.69
C LEU A 828 -34.17 8.88 1.74
N LEU A 829 -34.76 9.24 0.63
CA LEU A 829 -34.29 10.29 -0.24
C LEU A 829 -34.67 11.65 0.38
N ALA A 830 -33.70 12.35 0.93
CA ALA A 830 -33.91 13.61 1.65
C ALA A 830 -34.52 14.70 0.77
N VAL A 831 -34.00 14.84 -0.42
CA VAL A 831 -34.48 15.78 -1.46
C VAL A 831 -34.71 14.99 -2.73
N VAL A 832 -35.87 15.12 -3.31
CA VAL A 832 -36.28 14.50 -4.58
C VAL A 832 -36.52 15.62 -5.59
N ASP A 833 -35.57 15.78 -6.52
CA ASP A 833 -35.70 16.76 -7.59
C ASP A 833 -36.40 16.14 -8.81
N ARG A 834 -37.57 16.64 -9.14
CA ARG A 834 -38.38 16.17 -10.27
C ARG A 834 -38.38 17.13 -11.45
N ARG A 835 -37.72 18.30 -11.31
CA ARG A 835 -37.69 19.33 -12.34
C ARG A 835 -37.03 18.86 -13.65
N GLU A 836 -36.03 17.98 -13.57
CA GLU A 836 -35.33 17.43 -14.74
C GLU A 836 -36.00 16.21 -15.39
N ARG A 837 -37.06 15.64 -14.74
CA ARG A 837 -37.74 14.45 -15.29
C ARG A 837 -38.85 14.77 -16.29
N ASN A 838 -39.15 16.03 -16.47
CA ASN A 838 -40.22 16.51 -17.39
C ASN A 838 -39.64 17.13 -18.69
N LEU A 839 -38.37 16.95 -18.97
CA LEU A 839 -37.73 17.25 -20.26
C LEU A 839 -37.42 15.92 -21.02
#